data_3a933e09c15c84cca614eea26c4a84f3
#
_entry.id   3a933e09c15c84cca614eea26c4a84f3
#
_cell.length_a   1.000
_cell.length_b   1.000
_cell.length_c   1.000
_cell.angle_alpha   90.00
_cell.angle_beta   90.00
_cell.angle_gamma   90.00
#
_symmetry.space_group_name_H-M   'P 1'
#
loop_
_entity.id
_entity.type
_entity.pdbx_description
1 polymer ?
#
loop_
_entity_poly.entity_id
_entity_poly.type
_entity_poly.pdbx_seq_one_letter_code
_entity_poly.pdbx_strand_id
1 'polypeptide(L)'
;MKKTAIILAAFCLSIRGFAQVPDVLGSEDPAASFEDIGLKFSGLRMSRSEADNTMMAEGDVHIAYGATTIFCDTAKLNQTTRDVIVTGNVRIYREGRLVTADRAVYNLESKDITAADIRGEAQPFYFSGSSFANIPGGPGYLVKDGFFTTSDSGKPDWSMRSSKVRIYPNDRVIMQNVKLYLGETPVFWFPYIYQGLNKQNGFSITPGYSSVWGAYIHSKYNFPMTETMSGELRLDYRSERGPAIGLNMEWEDGEKKESWGRFRSYVMEDSNPSLNKTGLSREAIDPERYRVSFQAKHYFTDDIYAQVDINKLSDTRFLQDFYEGDFRLNPQPDNVVAITKLGEDYALSLTARKQFNDFYDSTERLPELALDITRQPLFGTKLFYEGETSAGHLNRNFAKGSTFEDFSASRFDTFHQLTLPKTFGGWLSVVPRLGVRGTWYSESGALISYDPITGERLTDPALAAARTAVKRIEREGSIFRPALNAGLEVSFKASRAFEQVQSRSLGLDGLRHVVQPYANFSFVHTGEDARDILKFDRFQRSTQLPQIDFPAFNSIDSLDSWNIARIGVRNRLQTRRDNATINWLELNTFVDYRFSSPDFGLDPDPGRFSNLVNRLRWTPVSWVNFTVDSQLPIFDKGFTEVNTRANFMVSDKVQLGVGHRYINDNVIFQDSSLVDVGGYFRINDNWGFSFREFYEVRDSFLESQRYEFHRDLSSWIASFGFVNSNNRSGRSGTDSYGVLLTFTLKDLPDVGIPLNFDPSSTGGSSKNR
;
A
#
# COMPACT_ATOMS: atom_id res chain seq x y z
N MET A 1 -1.72 14.99 -3.84
CA MET A 1 -3.03 14.52 -4.33
C MET A 1 -4.09 15.62 -4.54
N LYS A 2 -3.69 16.87 -4.65
CA LYS A 2 -4.57 18.02 -4.96
C LYS A 2 -4.41 18.56 -6.38
N LYS A 3 -3.74 17.83 -7.27
CA LYS A 3 -3.34 18.36 -8.59
C LYS A 3 -4.22 17.94 -9.78
N THR A 4 -4.93 16.83 -9.70
CA THR A 4 -5.63 16.25 -10.87
C THR A 4 -7.02 16.85 -11.13
N ALA A 5 -7.74 17.23 -10.09
CA ALA A 5 -9.04 17.91 -10.24
C ALA A 5 -8.91 19.38 -10.71
N ILE A 6 -7.71 19.93 -10.57
CA ILE A 6 -7.41 21.34 -10.88
C ILE A 6 -7.31 21.61 -12.40
N ILE A 7 -7.12 20.60 -13.20
CA ILE A 7 -6.61 20.74 -14.56
C ILE A 7 -7.69 21.15 -15.57
N LEU A 8 -8.90 20.67 -15.42
CA LEU A 8 -10.04 21.15 -16.23
C LEU A 8 -10.67 22.44 -15.69
N ALA A 9 -10.48 22.70 -14.38
CA ALA A 9 -10.86 23.97 -13.74
C ALA A 9 -9.84 25.09 -13.97
N ALA A 10 -8.67 24.76 -14.44
CA ALA A 10 -7.60 25.72 -14.68
C ALA A 10 -7.96 26.84 -15.67
N PHE A 11 -9.07 26.68 -16.38
CA PHE A 11 -9.60 27.73 -17.22
C PHE A 11 -10.21 28.92 -16.44
N CYS A 12 -10.56 28.73 -15.17
CA CYS A 12 -11.33 29.72 -14.40
C CYS A 12 -10.84 29.97 -12.97
N LEU A 13 -9.67 29.48 -12.54
CA LEU A 13 -9.24 29.56 -11.15
C LEU A 13 -7.91 30.25 -10.93
N SER A 14 -7.93 31.17 -10.00
CA SER A 14 -6.81 31.90 -9.44
C SER A 14 -5.84 30.98 -8.68
N ILE A 15 -4.60 30.88 -9.11
CA ILE A 15 -3.47 30.51 -8.28
C ILE A 15 -2.54 31.71 -8.17
N ARG A 16 -2.33 32.16 -6.94
CA ARG A 16 -1.35 33.20 -6.63
C ARG A 16 0.05 32.67 -6.93
N GLY A 17 0.68 33.20 -7.93
CA GLY A 17 2.08 33.04 -8.25
C GLY A 17 2.53 34.23 -9.07
N PHE A 18 3.31 35.11 -8.46
CA PHE A 18 3.89 36.27 -9.10
C PHE A 18 4.87 35.85 -10.19
N ALA A 19 4.53 36.12 -11.44
CA ALA A 19 5.53 36.35 -12.49
C ALA A 19 5.40 37.80 -12.92
N GLN A 20 6.47 38.58 -12.71
CA GLN A 20 6.58 39.93 -13.22
C GLN A 20 6.51 39.91 -14.75
N VAL A 21 5.54 40.58 -15.30
CA VAL A 21 5.49 40.93 -16.71
C VAL A 21 6.63 41.95 -16.97
N PRO A 22 7.48 41.77 -17.99
CA PRO A 22 8.45 42.81 -18.34
C PRO A 22 7.72 44.08 -18.75
N ASP A 23 8.07 45.18 -18.10
CA ASP A 23 7.68 46.49 -18.56
C ASP A 23 8.36 46.75 -19.92
N VAL A 24 7.57 46.66 -20.97
CA VAL A 24 7.95 47.19 -22.29
C VAL A 24 7.61 48.68 -22.29
N LEU A 25 8.54 49.47 -21.84
CA LEU A 25 8.50 50.93 -21.95
C LEU A 25 8.91 51.35 -23.36
N GLY A 26 8.04 52.13 -23.99
CA GLY A 26 8.48 53.15 -24.94
C GLY A 26 7.83 53.16 -26.31
N SER A 27 6.70 53.75 -26.40
CA SER A 27 6.31 54.72 -27.45
C SER A 27 5.07 55.48 -26.98
N GLU A 28 5.09 56.80 -27.07
CA GLU A 28 3.90 57.59 -26.78
C GLU A 28 2.88 57.38 -27.89
N ASP A 29 2.09 56.33 -27.75
CA ASP A 29 0.89 56.11 -28.59
C ASP A 29 -0.32 56.80 -27.98
N PRO A 30 -1.24 57.34 -28.80
CA PRO A 30 -2.45 57.99 -28.30
C PRO A 30 -3.32 57.00 -27.55
N ALA A 31 -3.16 56.96 -26.22
CA ALA A 31 -3.96 56.13 -25.34
C ALA A 31 -5.12 56.94 -24.77
N ALA A 32 -6.35 56.49 -24.96
CA ALA A 32 -7.50 57.00 -24.24
C ALA A 32 -7.67 56.22 -22.93
N SER A 33 -7.55 56.87 -21.78
CA SER A 33 -7.85 56.29 -20.48
C SER A 33 -9.24 56.72 -20.04
N PHE A 34 -10.06 55.76 -19.58
CA PHE A 34 -11.36 56.00 -18.98
C PHE A 34 -11.22 55.77 -17.48
N GLU A 35 -10.87 56.84 -16.74
CA GLU A 35 -10.60 56.76 -15.29
C GLU A 35 -11.84 56.25 -14.51
N ASP A 36 -13.07 56.59 -14.97
CA ASP A 36 -14.31 56.16 -14.32
C ASP A 36 -14.54 54.62 -14.33
N ILE A 37 -13.94 53.88 -15.26
CA ILE A 37 -14.13 52.43 -15.38
C ILE A 37 -12.82 51.63 -15.33
N GLY A 38 -11.66 52.30 -15.15
CA GLY A 38 -10.36 51.63 -15.10
C GLY A 38 -9.95 50.91 -16.39
N LEU A 39 -10.45 51.33 -17.54
CA LEU A 39 -10.13 50.76 -18.85
C LEU A 39 -9.03 51.57 -19.55
N LYS A 40 -7.97 50.90 -19.96
CA LYS A 40 -6.96 51.45 -20.89
C LYS A 40 -7.21 50.84 -22.26
N PHE A 41 -7.29 51.70 -23.28
CA PHE A 41 -7.63 51.31 -24.65
C PHE A 41 -6.71 52.09 -25.60
N SER A 42 -5.87 51.40 -26.41
CA SER A 42 -4.90 52.02 -27.32
C SER A 42 -4.77 51.24 -28.63
N GLY A 43 -4.28 51.89 -29.68
CA GLY A 43 -4.01 51.33 -30.99
C GLY A 43 -3.36 52.34 -31.91
N LEU A 44 -2.74 51.89 -33.03
CA LEU A 44 -2.08 52.78 -34.01
C LEU A 44 -3.00 53.82 -34.61
N ARG A 45 -4.27 53.49 -34.79
CA ARG A 45 -5.32 54.43 -35.24
C ARG A 45 -6.51 54.31 -34.30
N MET A 46 -7.01 55.45 -33.86
CA MET A 46 -8.22 55.53 -33.04
C MET A 46 -9.23 56.46 -33.69
N SER A 47 -10.49 56.03 -33.71
CA SER A 47 -11.61 56.82 -34.20
C SER A 47 -12.79 56.73 -33.25
N ARG A 48 -13.55 57.81 -33.16
CA ARG A 48 -14.77 57.87 -32.33
C ARG A 48 -15.93 58.25 -33.20
N SER A 49 -17.03 57.52 -33.12
CA SER A 49 -18.31 57.86 -33.71
C SER A 49 -19.25 58.37 -32.61
N GLU A 50 -19.61 59.63 -32.69
CA GLU A 50 -20.56 60.22 -31.73
C GLU A 50 -22.00 59.76 -32.02
N ALA A 51 -22.32 59.43 -33.28
CA ALA A 51 -23.66 58.97 -33.68
C ALA A 51 -24.03 57.65 -33.05
N ASP A 52 -23.06 56.73 -32.92
CA ASP A 52 -23.25 55.37 -32.39
C ASP A 52 -22.66 55.20 -30.98
N ASN A 53 -22.07 56.24 -30.41
CA ASN A 53 -21.33 56.24 -29.17
C ASN A 53 -20.29 55.08 -29.11
N THR A 54 -19.53 54.91 -30.20
CA THR A 54 -18.54 53.85 -30.33
C THR A 54 -17.12 54.39 -30.50
N MET A 55 -16.14 53.69 -29.95
CA MET A 55 -14.74 53.89 -30.22
C MET A 55 -14.17 52.70 -30.96
N MET A 56 -13.33 52.96 -31.95
CA MET A 56 -12.63 51.90 -32.70
C MET A 56 -11.14 52.17 -32.65
N ALA A 57 -10.39 51.09 -32.43
CA ALA A 57 -8.92 51.06 -32.49
C ALA A 57 -8.50 50.06 -33.55
N GLU A 58 -7.49 50.38 -34.34
CA GLU A 58 -6.91 49.54 -35.37
C GLU A 58 -5.38 49.51 -35.29
N GLY A 59 -4.79 48.35 -35.54
CA GLY A 59 -3.36 48.10 -35.53
C GLY A 59 -2.79 48.02 -34.09
N ASP A 60 -2.19 46.91 -33.76
CA ASP A 60 -1.56 46.64 -32.45
C ASP A 60 -2.41 47.12 -31.26
N VAL A 61 -3.66 46.75 -31.27
CA VAL A 61 -4.59 47.17 -30.23
C VAL A 61 -4.27 46.52 -28.90
N HIS A 62 -4.18 47.34 -27.87
CA HIS A 62 -3.95 46.89 -26.47
C HIS A 62 -5.09 47.40 -25.59
N ILE A 63 -5.72 46.50 -24.90
CA ILE A 63 -6.82 46.76 -23.96
C ILE A 63 -6.44 46.18 -22.60
N ALA A 64 -6.46 47.01 -21.56
CA ALA A 64 -6.26 46.53 -20.18
C ALA A 64 -7.45 46.94 -19.32
N TYR A 65 -8.03 45.92 -18.63
CA TYR A 65 -9.16 46.09 -17.71
C TYR A 65 -9.02 45.15 -16.53
N GLY A 66 -8.78 45.69 -15.36
CA GLY A 66 -8.52 44.92 -14.16
C GLY A 66 -7.32 43.97 -14.35
N ALA A 67 -7.52 42.67 -14.11
CA ALA A 67 -6.50 41.62 -14.31
C ALA A 67 -6.48 41.06 -15.74
N THR A 68 -7.23 41.62 -16.69
CA THR A 68 -7.35 41.12 -18.05
C THR A 68 -6.62 42.08 -19.02
N THR A 69 -5.74 41.53 -19.86
CA THR A 69 -5.06 42.26 -20.94
C THR A 69 -5.38 41.57 -22.26
N ILE A 70 -5.81 42.37 -23.27
CA ILE A 70 -6.18 41.85 -24.58
C ILE A 70 -5.31 42.56 -25.63
N PHE A 71 -4.74 41.80 -26.55
CA PHE A 71 -4.08 42.26 -27.75
C PHE A 71 -4.88 41.76 -28.97
N CYS A 72 -5.07 42.60 -29.97
CA CYS A 72 -5.78 42.25 -31.20
C CYS A 72 -5.42 43.19 -32.34
N ASP A 73 -5.88 42.86 -33.57
CA ASP A 73 -5.65 43.73 -34.72
C ASP A 73 -6.65 44.90 -34.76
N THR A 74 -7.91 44.64 -34.35
CA THR A 74 -8.96 45.67 -34.31
C THR A 74 -9.86 45.49 -33.11
N ALA A 75 -10.28 46.60 -32.50
CA ALA A 75 -11.25 46.60 -31.42
C ALA A 75 -12.28 47.71 -31.58
N LYS A 76 -13.54 47.38 -31.25
CA LYS A 76 -14.66 48.32 -31.20
C LYS A 76 -15.31 48.30 -29.84
N LEU A 77 -15.25 49.41 -29.12
CA LEU A 77 -15.92 49.62 -27.84
C LEU A 77 -17.23 50.36 -28.07
N ASN A 78 -18.33 49.77 -27.64
CA ASN A 78 -19.60 50.45 -27.51
C ASN A 78 -19.76 50.97 -26.08
N GLN A 79 -19.74 52.28 -25.91
CA GLN A 79 -19.80 52.92 -24.59
C GLN A 79 -21.18 52.81 -23.93
N THR A 80 -22.24 52.59 -24.73
CA THR A 80 -23.61 52.44 -24.22
C THR A 80 -23.88 51.04 -23.70
N THR A 81 -23.52 50.00 -24.50
CA THR A 81 -23.73 48.61 -24.13
C THR A 81 -22.59 48.03 -23.28
N ARG A 82 -21.46 48.75 -23.19
CA ARG A 82 -20.23 48.33 -22.53
C ARG A 82 -19.56 47.10 -23.19
N ASP A 83 -19.90 46.79 -24.46
CA ASP A 83 -19.30 45.70 -25.21
C ASP A 83 -18.03 46.16 -25.92
N VAL A 84 -16.99 45.32 -25.78
CA VAL A 84 -15.74 45.41 -26.51
C VAL A 84 -15.70 44.26 -27.50
N ILE A 85 -15.76 44.54 -28.77
CA ILE A 85 -15.60 43.56 -29.85
C ILE A 85 -14.17 43.62 -30.33
N VAL A 86 -13.44 42.50 -30.25
CA VAL A 86 -12.06 42.37 -30.69
C VAL A 86 -11.96 41.35 -31.80
N THR A 87 -11.13 41.64 -32.81
CA THR A 87 -11.01 40.80 -34.01
C THR A 87 -9.57 40.80 -34.52
N GLY A 88 -9.12 39.64 -35.03
CA GLY A 88 -7.82 39.43 -35.61
C GLY A 88 -6.74 39.22 -34.55
N ASN A 89 -6.05 38.06 -34.59
CA ASN A 89 -4.96 37.70 -33.68
C ASN A 89 -5.24 38.00 -32.21
N VAL A 90 -6.46 37.76 -31.76
CA VAL A 90 -6.89 38.08 -30.41
C VAL A 90 -6.09 37.22 -29.40
N ARG A 91 -5.40 37.88 -28.47
CA ARG A 91 -4.66 37.28 -27.38
C ARG A 91 -5.15 37.85 -26.06
N ILE A 92 -5.73 37.02 -25.23
CA ILE A 92 -6.30 37.40 -23.95
C ILE A 92 -5.41 36.83 -22.84
N TYR A 93 -4.77 37.71 -22.11
CA TYR A 93 -4.01 37.36 -20.91
C TYR A 93 -4.86 37.63 -19.67
N ARG A 94 -5.05 36.63 -18.84
CA ARG A 94 -5.72 36.78 -17.58
C ARG A 94 -5.11 35.87 -16.55
N GLU A 95 -4.64 36.41 -15.43
CA GLU A 95 -4.04 35.64 -14.33
C GLU A 95 -2.91 34.71 -14.79
N GLY A 96 -2.03 35.19 -15.69
CA GLY A 96 -0.90 34.42 -16.21
C GLY A 96 -1.23 33.38 -17.29
N ARG A 97 -2.45 33.39 -17.84
CA ARG A 97 -2.91 32.46 -18.88
C ARG A 97 -3.15 33.16 -20.19
N LEU A 98 -2.82 32.46 -21.26
CA LEU A 98 -3.04 32.93 -22.63
C LEU A 98 -4.18 32.14 -23.26
N VAL A 99 -5.19 32.86 -23.76
CA VAL A 99 -6.25 32.36 -24.66
C VAL A 99 -6.17 33.13 -25.97
N THR A 100 -6.14 32.44 -27.07
CA THR A 100 -6.19 33.03 -28.40
C THR A 100 -7.56 32.78 -29.05
N ALA A 101 -8.01 33.71 -29.85
CA ALA A 101 -9.26 33.60 -30.60
C ALA A 101 -9.16 34.39 -31.89
N ASP A 102 -10.02 34.10 -32.87
CA ASP A 102 -10.11 34.93 -34.08
C ASP A 102 -10.98 36.15 -33.82
N ARG A 103 -12.00 36.01 -32.98
CA ARG A 103 -12.90 37.09 -32.57
C ARG A 103 -13.40 36.83 -31.15
N ALA A 104 -13.51 37.93 -30.36
CA ALA A 104 -14.17 37.87 -29.06
C ALA A 104 -15.04 39.12 -28.82
N VAL A 105 -16.08 38.97 -28.03
CA VAL A 105 -16.90 40.04 -27.47
C VAL A 105 -16.82 39.96 -25.97
N TYR A 106 -16.41 41.04 -25.33
CA TYR A 106 -16.29 41.14 -23.87
C TYR A 106 -17.17 42.30 -23.39
N ASN A 107 -18.09 42.01 -22.47
CA ASN A 107 -18.88 43.04 -21.83
C ASN A 107 -18.21 43.50 -20.52
N LEU A 108 -17.93 44.80 -20.44
CA LEU A 108 -17.20 45.38 -19.29
C LEU A 108 -18.01 45.40 -17.99
N GLU A 109 -19.34 45.44 -18.09
CA GLU A 109 -20.23 45.50 -16.93
C GLU A 109 -20.59 44.12 -16.40
N SER A 110 -21.14 43.24 -17.28
CA SER A 110 -21.50 41.86 -16.91
C SER A 110 -20.30 40.93 -16.79
N LYS A 111 -19.14 41.32 -17.36
CA LYS A 111 -17.92 40.49 -17.48
C LYS A 111 -18.13 39.25 -18.33
N ASP A 112 -19.17 39.22 -19.14
CA ASP A 112 -19.45 38.11 -20.05
C ASP A 112 -18.49 38.12 -21.23
N ILE A 113 -18.08 36.94 -21.67
CA ILE A 113 -17.22 36.71 -22.81
C ILE A 113 -17.89 35.75 -23.79
N THR A 114 -17.82 36.09 -25.08
CA THR A 114 -18.13 35.18 -26.18
C THR A 114 -16.99 35.24 -27.18
N ALA A 115 -16.41 34.10 -27.53
CA ALA A 115 -15.29 34.02 -28.45
C ALA A 115 -15.51 32.90 -29.48
N ALA A 116 -14.97 33.09 -30.67
CA ALA A 116 -15.01 32.14 -31.78
C ALA A 116 -13.60 31.62 -32.07
N ASP A 117 -13.52 30.33 -32.44
CA ASP A 117 -12.29 29.64 -32.83
C ASP A 117 -11.18 29.79 -31.76
N ILE A 118 -11.52 29.43 -30.54
CA ILE A 118 -10.63 29.55 -29.41
C ILE A 118 -9.55 28.46 -29.41
N ARG A 119 -8.37 28.85 -28.96
CA ARG A 119 -7.26 27.93 -28.61
C ARG A 119 -6.63 28.44 -27.34
N GLY A 120 -6.24 27.53 -26.51
CA GLY A 120 -5.60 27.85 -25.22
C GLY A 120 -4.79 26.74 -24.66
N GLU A 121 -3.98 27.11 -23.69
CA GLU A 121 -3.17 26.22 -22.89
C GLU A 121 -3.53 26.42 -21.43
N ALA A 122 -3.77 25.30 -20.76
CA ALA A 122 -3.92 25.25 -19.31
C ALA A 122 -3.16 24.01 -18.84
N GLN A 123 -1.87 24.20 -18.55
CA GLN A 123 -0.97 23.08 -18.22
C GLN A 123 -1.62 22.04 -17.33
N PRO A 124 -1.56 20.76 -17.72
CA PRO A 124 -0.86 20.16 -18.89
C PRO A 124 -1.73 20.04 -20.16
N PHE A 125 -2.87 20.71 -20.26
CA PHE A 125 -3.79 20.57 -21.38
C PHE A 125 -3.65 21.69 -22.42
N TYR A 126 -3.74 21.27 -23.68
CA TYR A 126 -4.06 22.10 -24.83
C TYR A 126 -5.52 21.89 -25.20
N PHE A 127 -6.24 22.96 -25.46
CA PHE A 127 -7.64 22.88 -25.82
C PHE A 127 -7.98 23.82 -26.96
N SER A 128 -9.03 23.44 -27.71
CA SER A 128 -9.65 24.33 -28.70
C SER A 128 -11.15 24.09 -28.78
N GLY A 129 -11.86 25.02 -29.38
CA GLY A 129 -13.31 24.91 -29.61
C GLY A 129 -13.81 25.91 -30.61
N SER A 130 -14.89 25.58 -31.33
CA SER A 130 -15.50 26.47 -32.33
C SER A 130 -16.16 27.68 -31.70
N SER A 131 -16.64 27.60 -30.47
CA SER A 131 -17.17 28.76 -29.73
C SER A 131 -17.02 28.58 -28.22
N PHE A 132 -16.86 29.70 -27.54
CA PHE A 132 -16.80 29.83 -26.09
C PHE A 132 -17.77 30.96 -25.67
N ALA A 133 -18.63 30.69 -24.68
CA ALA A 133 -19.56 31.69 -24.16
C ALA A 133 -19.88 31.40 -22.68
N ASN A 134 -20.27 32.44 -21.96
CA ASN A 134 -20.86 32.27 -20.63
C ASN A 134 -22.20 31.52 -20.75
N ILE A 135 -22.51 30.71 -19.73
CA ILE A 135 -23.82 30.07 -19.61
C ILE A 135 -24.82 31.14 -19.12
N PRO A 136 -25.89 31.43 -19.86
CA PRO A 136 -26.87 32.44 -19.44
C PRO A 136 -27.42 32.14 -18.04
N GLY A 137 -27.34 33.12 -17.14
CA GLY A 137 -27.90 33.05 -15.80
C GLY A 137 -27.10 32.18 -14.80
N GLY A 138 -25.87 31.78 -15.11
CA GLY A 138 -25.04 30.96 -14.22
C GLY A 138 -23.53 31.24 -14.32
N PRO A 139 -22.74 30.80 -13.31
CA PRO A 139 -21.29 31.09 -13.24
C PRO A 139 -20.46 30.17 -14.15
N GLY A 140 -21.00 29.66 -15.23
CA GLY A 140 -20.31 28.64 -16.04
C GLY A 140 -20.02 29.11 -17.46
N TYR A 141 -19.24 28.30 -18.18
CA TYR A 141 -18.84 28.48 -19.57
C TYR A 141 -19.30 27.32 -20.43
N LEU A 142 -19.66 27.63 -21.67
CA LEU A 142 -20.04 26.68 -22.70
C LEU A 142 -19.03 26.71 -23.84
N VAL A 143 -18.41 25.54 -24.12
CA VAL A 143 -17.54 25.34 -25.30
C VAL A 143 -18.26 24.40 -26.27
N LYS A 144 -18.35 24.76 -27.55
CA LYS A 144 -18.83 23.87 -28.61
C LYS A 144 -17.65 23.30 -29.38
N ASP A 145 -17.83 22.06 -29.84
CA ASP A 145 -16.81 21.30 -30.58
C ASP A 145 -15.45 21.31 -29.87
N GLY A 146 -15.51 21.04 -28.57
CA GLY A 146 -14.33 21.04 -27.70
C GLY A 146 -13.35 19.94 -28.09
N PHE A 147 -12.08 20.30 -28.18
CA PHE A 147 -10.95 19.43 -28.38
C PHE A 147 -9.97 19.58 -27.20
N PHE A 148 -9.47 18.49 -26.65
CA PHE A 148 -8.58 18.47 -25.49
C PHE A 148 -7.48 17.43 -25.70
N THR A 149 -6.24 17.77 -25.38
CA THR A 149 -5.09 16.87 -25.38
C THR A 149 -4.02 17.36 -24.40
N THR A 150 -3.13 16.50 -23.95
CA THR A 150 -1.90 16.88 -23.23
C THR A 150 -0.68 16.89 -24.13
N SER A 151 -0.85 16.55 -25.43
CA SER A 151 0.23 16.56 -26.41
C SER A 151 0.45 17.96 -26.95
N ASP A 152 1.68 18.42 -26.94
CA ASP A 152 2.14 19.67 -27.57
C ASP A 152 2.36 19.56 -29.09
N SER A 153 2.15 18.35 -29.63
CA SER A 153 2.32 18.06 -31.07
C SER A 153 1.12 18.53 -31.90
N GLY A 154 1.39 19.01 -33.09
CA GLY A 154 0.35 19.30 -34.09
C GLY A 154 -0.46 18.07 -34.53
N LYS A 155 0.04 16.85 -34.27
CA LYS A 155 -0.67 15.58 -34.40
C LYS A 155 -0.58 14.87 -33.03
N PRO A 156 -1.54 15.11 -32.14
CA PRO A 156 -1.49 14.53 -30.81
C PRO A 156 -1.68 13.02 -30.81
N ASP A 157 -0.97 12.32 -29.94
CA ASP A 157 -1.07 10.86 -29.77
C ASP A 157 -2.45 10.46 -29.27
N TRP A 158 -3.10 11.34 -28.53
CA TRP A 158 -4.47 11.16 -28.07
C TRP A 158 -5.21 12.49 -27.99
N SER A 159 -6.51 12.44 -28.16
CA SER A 159 -7.37 13.59 -27.94
C SER A 159 -8.78 13.17 -27.51
N MET A 160 -9.44 14.05 -26.76
CA MET A 160 -10.88 13.97 -26.53
C MET A 160 -11.57 15.05 -27.36
N ARG A 161 -12.60 14.65 -28.09
CA ARG A 161 -13.46 15.58 -28.84
C ARG A 161 -14.87 15.47 -28.30
N SER A 162 -15.47 16.59 -27.97
CA SER A 162 -16.81 16.68 -27.41
C SER A 162 -17.65 17.71 -28.17
N SER A 163 -18.87 17.35 -28.49
CA SER A 163 -19.77 18.31 -29.16
C SER A 163 -20.14 19.50 -28.27
N LYS A 164 -20.17 19.31 -26.97
CA LYS A 164 -20.55 20.34 -26.02
C LYS A 164 -19.89 20.12 -24.67
N VAL A 165 -19.16 21.11 -24.17
CA VAL A 165 -18.52 21.13 -22.86
C VAL A 165 -19.08 22.27 -22.03
N ARG A 166 -19.58 21.98 -20.83
CA ARG A 166 -19.98 22.99 -19.85
C ARG A 166 -18.96 22.93 -18.70
N ILE A 167 -18.37 24.07 -18.42
CA ILE A 167 -17.37 24.23 -17.37
C ILE A 167 -17.98 25.11 -16.28
N TYR A 168 -18.12 24.57 -15.10
CA TYR A 168 -18.49 25.30 -13.89
C TYR A 168 -17.23 25.45 -13.04
N PRO A 169 -16.64 26.64 -12.94
CA PRO A 169 -15.39 26.86 -12.24
C PRO A 169 -15.47 26.39 -10.79
N ASN A 170 -14.43 25.72 -10.31
CA ASN A 170 -14.34 25.15 -8.97
C ASN A 170 -15.36 24.06 -8.61
N ASP A 171 -16.22 23.66 -9.53
CA ASP A 171 -17.27 22.70 -9.26
C ASP A 171 -17.16 21.47 -10.18
N ARG A 172 -17.42 21.62 -11.48
CA ARG A 172 -17.51 20.48 -12.39
C ARG A 172 -17.31 20.84 -13.86
N VAL A 173 -16.95 19.83 -14.64
CA VAL A 173 -17.00 19.86 -16.11
C VAL A 173 -17.96 18.77 -16.60
N ILE A 174 -18.84 19.13 -17.52
CA ILE A 174 -19.80 18.25 -18.14
C ILE A 174 -19.53 18.22 -19.64
N MET A 175 -19.26 17.03 -20.18
CA MET A 175 -19.01 16.85 -21.61
C MET A 175 -20.09 15.95 -22.21
N GLN A 176 -20.55 16.27 -23.40
CA GLN A 176 -21.55 15.49 -24.13
C GLN A 176 -20.98 14.97 -25.43
N ASN A 177 -21.35 13.74 -25.81
CA ASN A 177 -20.91 13.10 -27.04
C ASN A 177 -19.37 13.10 -27.17
N VAL A 178 -18.70 12.55 -26.18
CA VAL A 178 -17.24 12.55 -26.10
C VAL A 178 -16.69 11.38 -26.89
N LYS A 179 -15.77 11.65 -27.79
CA LYS A 179 -15.00 10.63 -28.52
C LYS A 179 -13.55 10.72 -28.08
N LEU A 180 -12.99 9.60 -27.63
CA LEU A 180 -11.57 9.46 -27.36
C LEU A 180 -10.88 8.95 -28.63
N TYR A 181 -9.84 9.66 -29.05
CA TYR A 181 -9.01 9.32 -30.18
C TYR A 181 -7.61 8.90 -29.72
N LEU A 182 -7.06 7.87 -30.36
CA LEU A 182 -5.64 7.56 -30.35
C LEU A 182 -5.08 7.92 -31.73
N GLY A 183 -4.28 8.98 -31.79
CA GLY A 183 -3.95 9.63 -33.05
C GLY A 183 -5.22 10.12 -33.73
N GLU A 184 -5.48 9.61 -34.93
CA GLU A 184 -6.68 9.94 -35.72
C GLU A 184 -7.81 8.90 -35.58
N THR A 185 -7.58 7.78 -34.85
CA THR A 185 -8.54 6.69 -34.74
C THR A 185 -9.42 6.84 -33.49
N PRO A 186 -10.76 6.92 -33.64
CA PRO A 186 -11.67 6.91 -32.51
C PRO A 186 -11.70 5.54 -31.86
N VAL A 187 -11.40 5.45 -30.56
CA VAL A 187 -11.31 4.17 -29.82
C VAL A 187 -12.47 3.98 -28.85
N PHE A 188 -13.00 5.06 -28.28
CA PHE A 188 -14.12 5.02 -27.38
C PHE A 188 -15.07 6.18 -27.61
N TRP A 189 -16.35 5.94 -27.30
CA TRP A 189 -17.40 6.94 -27.31
C TRP A 189 -18.19 6.89 -26.00
N PHE A 190 -18.37 8.07 -25.39
CA PHE A 190 -19.17 8.26 -24.20
C PHE A 190 -20.28 9.26 -24.50
N PRO A 191 -21.55 8.95 -24.24
CA PRO A 191 -22.63 9.89 -24.45
C PRO A 191 -22.53 11.10 -23.54
N TYR A 192 -21.95 10.90 -22.34
CA TYR A 192 -21.87 11.88 -21.28
C TYR A 192 -20.70 11.59 -20.35
N ILE A 193 -19.89 12.61 -20.04
CA ILE A 193 -18.86 12.58 -19.00
C ILE A 193 -19.14 13.71 -18.03
N TYR A 194 -19.19 13.36 -16.74
CA TYR A 194 -19.27 14.30 -15.65
C TYR A 194 -17.97 14.20 -14.84
N GLN A 195 -17.25 15.33 -14.71
CA GLN A 195 -16.02 15.40 -13.94
C GLN A 195 -16.16 16.51 -12.89
N GLY A 196 -16.20 16.13 -11.62
CA GLY A 196 -16.08 17.07 -10.51
C GLY A 196 -14.65 17.59 -10.38
N LEU A 197 -14.50 18.91 -10.22
CA LEU A 197 -13.17 19.54 -10.19
C LEU A 197 -12.52 19.50 -8.81
N ASN A 198 -13.31 19.39 -7.76
CA ASN A 198 -12.84 19.28 -6.38
C ASN A 198 -12.73 17.85 -5.90
N LYS A 199 -13.15 16.85 -6.70
CA LYS A 199 -13.30 15.46 -6.29
C LYS A 199 -12.97 14.55 -7.46
N GLN A 200 -12.31 13.43 -7.17
CA GLN A 200 -11.93 12.45 -8.18
C GLN A 200 -13.16 11.67 -8.69
N ASN A 201 -13.84 12.21 -9.68
CA ASN A 201 -14.79 11.43 -10.46
C ASN A 201 -14.05 10.84 -11.65
N GLY A 202 -14.25 9.58 -11.92
CA GLY A 202 -13.61 8.99 -13.08
C GLY A 202 -14.21 7.64 -13.43
N PHE A 203 -14.24 7.37 -14.72
CA PHE A 203 -14.57 6.06 -15.26
C PHE A 203 -13.29 5.39 -15.77
N SER A 204 -13.06 4.15 -15.36
CA SER A 204 -11.91 3.36 -15.78
C SER A 204 -12.37 2.03 -16.33
N ILE A 205 -11.80 1.62 -17.46
CA ILE A 205 -12.02 0.30 -18.06
C ILE A 205 -10.66 -0.37 -18.22
N THR A 206 -10.55 -1.61 -17.75
CA THR A 206 -9.34 -2.42 -17.86
C THR A 206 -9.67 -3.72 -18.58
N PRO A 207 -9.43 -3.84 -19.88
CA PRO A 207 -9.52 -5.11 -20.59
C PRO A 207 -8.28 -5.96 -20.33
N GLY A 208 -8.45 -7.27 -20.39
CA GLY A 208 -7.34 -8.21 -20.26
C GLY A 208 -7.74 -9.64 -20.58
N TYR A 209 -6.76 -10.53 -20.45
CA TYR A 209 -6.95 -11.97 -20.60
C TYR A 209 -6.15 -12.72 -19.53
N SER A 210 -6.75 -13.74 -18.96
CA SER A 210 -6.07 -14.66 -18.06
C SER A 210 -6.63 -16.07 -18.27
N SER A 211 -5.80 -17.09 -18.13
CA SER A 211 -6.23 -18.49 -18.26
C SER A 211 -7.29 -18.91 -17.22
N VAL A 212 -7.38 -18.19 -16.09
CA VAL A 212 -8.33 -18.47 -15.01
C VAL A 212 -9.68 -17.76 -15.21
N TRP A 213 -9.64 -16.58 -15.84
CA TRP A 213 -10.83 -15.73 -16.02
C TRP A 213 -11.33 -15.67 -17.47
N GLY A 214 -10.52 -16.15 -18.43
CA GLY A 214 -10.73 -15.92 -19.86
C GLY A 214 -10.47 -14.45 -20.23
N ALA A 215 -11.13 -13.98 -21.27
CA ALA A 215 -11.15 -12.55 -21.58
C ALA A 215 -11.99 -11.81 -20.52
N TYR A 216 -11.50 -10.66 -20.04
CA TYR A 216 -12.19 -9.90 -19.01
C TYR A 216 -12.18 -8.41 -19.27
N ILE A 217 -13.18 -7.75 -18.71
CA ILE A 217 -13.28 -6.28 -18.64
C ILE A 217 -13.63 -5.93 -17.19
N HIS A 218 -12.76 -5.18 -16.54
CA HIS A 218 -13.03 -4.57 -15.26
C HIS A 218 -13.39 -3.09 -15.48
N SER A 219 -14.55 -2.69 -14.99
CA SER A 219 -15.04 -1.32 -15.11
C SER A 219 -15.25 -0.72 -13.74
N LYS A 220 -14.80 0.51 -13.54
CA LYS A 220 -14.96 1.26 -12.31
C LYS A 220 -15.51 2.65 -12.59
N TYR A 221 -16.40 3.08 -11.75
CA TYR A 221 -16.88 4.46 -11.72
C TYR A 221 -16.71 5.04 -10.32
N ASN A 222 -15.77 5.98 -10.18
CA ASN A 222 -15.53 6.69 -8.94
C ASN A 222 -16.45 7.93 -8.88
N PHE A 223 -17.10 8.13 -7.74
CA PHE A 223 -17.98 9.27 -7.52
C PHE A 223 -17.82 9.82 -6.09
N PRO A 224 -17.80 11.16 -5.91
CA PRO A 224 -17.81 11.75 -4.59
C PRO A 224 -19.21 11.69 -4.00
N MET A 225 -19.30 11.33 -2.74
CA MET A 225 -20.55 11.36 -1.98
C MET A 225 -20.64 12.63 -1.12
N THR A 226 -19.56 12.97 -0.43
CA THR A 226 -19.40 14.18 0.38
C THR A 226 -17.99 14.77 0.19
N GLU A 227 -17.62 15.79 0.93
CA GLU A 227 -16.24 16.32 0.89
C GLU A 227 -15.20 15.33 1.42
N THR A 228 -15.60 14.49 2.34
CA THR A 228 -14.74 13.52 3.02
C THR A 228 -15.00 12.08 2.61
N MET A 229 -16.01 11.82 1.77
CA MET A 229 -16.45 10.48 1.39
C MET A 229 -16.52 10.31 -0.12
N SER A 230 -15.97 9.20 -0.61
CA SER A 230 -16.02 8.78 -2.02
C SER A 230 -16.58 7.37 -2.17
N GLY A 231 -17.22 7.13 -3.31
CA GLY A 231 -17.72 5.83 -3.72
C GLY A 231 -17.07 5.33 -5.02
N GLU A 232 -16.99 4.03 -5.18
CA GLU A 232 -16.57 3.35 -6.42
C GLU A 232 -17.60 2.26 -6.73
N LEU A 233 -18.26 2.37 -7.87
CA LEU A 233 -19.10 1.30 -8.43
C LEU A 233 -18.26 0.48 -9.39
N ARG A 234 -18.32 -0.84 -9.28
CA ARG A 234 -17.61 -1.79 -10.15
C ARG A 234 -18.63 -2.64 -10.91
N LEU A 235 -18.37 -2.79 -12.20
CA LEU A 235 -19.09 -3.71 -13.09
C LEU A 235 -18.05 -4.48 -13.88
N ASP A 236 -17.86 -5.73 -13.51
CA ASP A 236 -16.81 -6.58 -14.08
C ASP A 236 -17.46 -7.72 -14.86
N TYR A 237 -16.82 -8.14 -15.94
CA TYR A 237 -17.19 -9.33 -16.69
C TYR A 237 -15.97 -10.18 -16.98
N ARG A 238 -16.09 -11.48 -16.81
CA ARG A 238 -15.06 -12.48 -17.12
C ARG A 238 -15.69 -13.62 -17.91
N SER A 239 -15.13 -13.94 -19.06
CA SER A 239 -15.75 -14.94 -19.97
C SER A 239 -15.86 -16.34 -19.37
N GLU A 240 -14.90 -16.73 -18.51
CA GLU A 240 -14.89 -18.03 -17.84
C GLU A 240 -15.55 -18.03 -16.46
N ARG A 241 -15.82 -16.86 -15.89
CA ARG A 241 -16.29 -16.74 -14.50
C ARG A 241 -17.61 -15.96 -14.36
N GLY A 242 -18.05 -15.23 -15.39
CA GLY A 242 -19.31 -14.51 -15.42
C GLY A 242 -19.25 -13.04 -14.98
N PRO A 243 -20.42 -12.41 -14.82
CA PRO A 243 -20.55 -11.01 -14.42
C PRO A 243 -20.39 -10.83 -12.91
N ALA A 244 -20.00 -9.61 -12.53
CA ALA A 244 -19.85 -9.23 -11.15
C ALA A 244 -20.17 -7.74 -10.95
N ILE A 245 -20.67 -7.40 -9.77
CA ILE A 245 -20.96 -6.05 -9.32
C ILE A 245 -20.32 -5.80 -7.95
N GLY A 246 -19.74 -4.62 -7.75
CA GLY A 246 -19.16 -4.21 -6.48
C GLY A 246 -19.45 -2.76 -6.15
N LEU A 247 -19.50 -2.47 -4.86
CA LEU A 247 -19.61 -1.12 -4.31
C LEU A 247 -18.54 -0.96 -3.23
N ASN A 248 -17.66 0.01 -3.43
CA ASN A 248 -16.67 0.41 -2.43
C ASN A 248 -16.97 1.83 -1.98
N MET A 249 -16.79 2.11 -0.71
CA MET A 249 -16.90 3.44 -0.13
C MET A 249 -15.70 3.69 0.78
N GLU A 250 -15.11 4.86 0.69
CA GLU A 250 -14.00 5.29 1.53
C GLU A 250 -14.29 6.68 2.08
N TRP A 251 -13.98 6.88 3.34
CA TRP A 251 -14.09 8.20 3.96
C TRP A 251 -12.88 8.46 4.87
N GLU A 252 -12.52 9.72 4.96
CA GLU A 252 -11.50 10.24 5.85
C GLU A 252 -12.08 11.47 6.53
N ASP A 253 -12.02 11.54 7.85
CA ASP A 253 -12.54 12.64 8.65
C ASP A 253 -11.45 13.19 9.56
N GLY A 254 -11.61 14.47 9.94
CA GLY A 254 -10.66 15.20 10.76
C GLY A 254 -9.59 15.96 9.96
N GLU A 255 -9.07 17.02 10.55
CA GLU A 255 -8.05 17.88 9.92
C GLU A 255 -6.77 17.12 9.63
N LYS A 256 -6.42 16.11 10.45
CA LYS A 256 -5.23 15.28 10.33
C LYS A 256 -5.49 13.95 9.58
N LYS A 257 -6.73 13.70 9.12
CA LYS A 257 -7.15 12.44 8.50
C LYS A 257 -6.90 11.21 9.37
N GLU A 258 -7.04 11.36 10.67
CA GLU A 258 -6.78 10.31 11.65
C GLU A 258 -7.95 9.31 11.73
N SER A 259 -9.18 9.79 11.57
CA SER A 259 -10.36 8.94 11.45
C SER A 259 -10.62 8.61 9.98
N TRP A 260 -10.81 7.34 9.69
CA TRP A 260 -11.05 6.85 8.34
C TRP A 260 -11.92 5.61 8.36
N GLY A 261 -12.55 5.32 7.24
CA GLY A 261 -13.26 4.06 7.06
C GLY A 261 -13.33 3.64 5.60
N ARG A 262 -13.56 2.34 5.42
CA ARG A 262 -13.63 1.69 4.13
C ARG A 262 -14.66 0.58 4.17
N PHE A 263 -15.62 0.65 3.27
CA PHE A 263 -16.57 -0.42 3.00
C PHE A 263 -16.32 -0.98 1.61
N ARG A 264 -16.33 -2.30 1.47
CA ARG A 264 -16.18 -2.98 0.18
C ARG A 264 -17.19 -4.11 0.09
N SER A 265 -17.92 -4.15 -1.00
CA SER A 265 -18.79 -5.25 -1.34
C SER A 265 -18.56 -5.69 -2.79
N TYR A 266 -18.67 -6.97 -3.01
CA TYR A 266 -18.55 -7.55 -4.34
C TYR A 266 -19.36 -8.84 -4.40
N VAL A 267 -20.18 -8.97 -5.41
CA VAL A 267 -21.06 -10.14 -5.64
C VAL A 267 -20.92 -10.57 -7.09
N MET A 268 -20.89 -11.86 -7.31
CA MET A 268 -20.82 -12.43 -8.64
C MET A 268 -21.55 -13.76 -8.74
N GLU A 269 -21.96 -14.11 -9.93
CA GLU A 269 -22.37 -15.44 -10.31
C GLU A 269 -21.23 -16.11 -11.07
N ASP A 270 -20.53 -17.03 -10.39
CA ASP A 270 -19.36 -17.72 -10.93
C ASP A 270 -19.80 -18.91 -11.79
N SER A 271 -19.60 -18.83 -13.11
CA SER A 271 -19.97 -19.87 -14.06
C SER A 271 -19.11 -21.13 -13.95
N ASN A 272 -17.93 -21.05 -13.31
CA ASN A 272 -16.98 -22.16 -13.20
C ASN A 272 -16.26 -22.14 -11.84
N PRO A 273 -16.99 -22.32 -10.73
CA PRO A 273 -16.40 -22.27 -9.39
C PRO A 273 -15.43 -23.44 -9.17
N SER A 274 -14.33 -23.16 -8.50
CA SER A 274 -13.37 -24.20 -8.11
C SER A 274 -13.96 -25.09 -7.02
N LEU A 275 -13.49 -26.34 -6.93
CA LEU A 275 -13.83 -27.19 -5.82
C LEU A 275 -13.32 -26.61 -4.50
N ASN A 276 -14.12 -26.70 -3.44
CA ASN A 276 -13.72 -26.27 -2.12
C ASN A 276 -12.61 -27.19 -1.58
N LYS A 277 -11.44 -26.61 -1.28
CA LYS A 277 -10.27 -27.33 -0.76
C LYS A 277 -10.04 -27.04 0.71
N THR A 278 -11.03 -27.23 1.56
CA THR A 278 -10.83 -27.16 3.02
C THR A 278 -9.93 -28.28 3.56
N GLY A 279 -9.52 -29.20 2.66
CA GLY A 279 -8.67 -30.35 3.01
C GLY A 279 -9.46 -31.57 3.48
N LEU A 280 -10.70 -31.39 3.91
CA LEU A 280 -11.54 -32.44 4.51
C LEU A 280 -12.82 -32.72 3.72
N SER A 281 -13.37 -31.76 3.02
CA SER A 281 -14.51 -31.96 2.13
C SER A 281 -14.23 -31.41 0.74
N ARG A 282 -14.66 -32.14 -0.29
CA ARG A 282 -14.66 -31.70 -1.69
C ARG A 282 -16.03 -31.11 -2.07
N GLU A 283 -16.61 -30.34 -1.16
CA GLU A 283 -17.85 -29.64 -1.49
C GLU A 283 -17.59 -28.64 -2.62
N ALA A 284 -18.45 -28.62 -3.60
CA ALA A 284 -18.41 -27.62 -4.66
C ALA A 284 -18.69 -26.24 -4.04
N ILE A 285 -17.94 -25.24 -4.50
CA ILE A 285 -18.20 -23.86 -4.14
C ILE A 285 -19.51 -23.45 -4.82
N ASP A 286 -20.37 -22.75 -4.08
CA ASP A 286 -21.61 -22.20 -4.60
C ASP A 286 -21.30 -21.20 -5.75
N PRO A 287 -22.04 -21.21 -6.86
CA PRO A 287 -21.92 -20.21 -7.91
C PRO A 287 -22.13 -18.77 -7.43
N GLU A 288 -23.00 -18.54 -6.47
CA GLU A 288 -23.19 -17.23 -5.85
C GLU A 288 -22.03 -16.92 -4.89
N ARG A 289 -21.08 -16.12 -5.37
CA ARG A 289 -19.87 -15.78 -4.60
C ARG A 289 -19.85 -14.32 -4.22
N TYR A 290 -19.40 -14.04 -3.00
CA TYR A 290 -19.40 -12.66 -2.51
C TYR A 290 -18.31 -12.38 -1.49
N ARG A 291 -18.02 -11.08 -1.37
CA ARG A 291 -17.23 -10.46 -0.32
C ARG A 291 -17.94 -9.24 0.23
N VAL A 292 -17.96 -9.12 1.54
CA VAL A 292 -18.31 -7.88 2.23
C VAL A 292 -17.23 -7.59 3.26
N SER A 293 -16.64 -6.41 3.23
CA SER A 293 -15.67 -6.00 4.24
C SER A 293 -15.91 -4.57 4.70
N PHE A 294 -15.70 -4.36 5.99
CA PHE A 294 -15.83 -3.06 6.63
C PHE A 294 -14.63 -2.85 7.55
N GLN A 295 -13.85 -1.81 7.27
CA GLN A 295 -12.70 -1.41 8.06
C GLN A 295 -12.82 0.05 8.45
N ALA A 296 -12.65 0.36 9.72
CA ALA A 296 -12.71 1.73 10.19
C ALA A 296 -11.81 1.95 11.40
N LYS A 297 -11.31 3.17 11.51
CA LYS A 297 -10.68 3.71 12.72
C LYS A 297 -11.29 5.07 13.00
N HIS A 298 -11.82 5.25 14.19
CA HIS A 298 -12.45 6.49 14.61
C HIS A 298 -11.89 6.95 15.95
N TYR A 299 -11.40 8.18 16.01
CA TYR A 299 -10.94 8.82 17.22
C TYR A 299 -12.08 9.57 17.86
N PHE A 300 -12.40 9.22 19.11
CA PHE A 300 -13.35 9.96 19.96
C PHE A 300 -12.67 11.17 20.62
N THR A 301 -11.41 10.97 21.01
CA THR A 301 -10.50 11.96 21.58
C THR A 301 -9.09 11.66 21.05
N ASP A 302 -8.09 12.48 21.31
CA ASP A 302 -6.71 12.27 20.88
C ASP A 302 -6.12 10.95 21.43
N ASP A 303 -6.65 10.46 22.54
CA ASP A 303 -6.17 9.28 23.26
C ASP A 303 -7.13 8.06 23.21
N ILE A 304 -8.38 8.23 22.76
CA ILE A 304 -9.37 7.15 22.69
C ILE A 304 -9.84 6.96 21.25
N TYR A 305 -9.68 5.74 20.72
CA TYR A 305 -10.17 5.39 19.40
C TYR A 305 -10.81 4.01 19.36
N ALA A 306 -11.72 3.83 18.42
CA ALA A 306 -12.26 2.52 18.03
C ALA A 306 -11.68 2.06 16.71
N GLN A 307 -11.44 0.76 16.58
CA GLN A 307 -11.08 0.08 15.35
C GLN A 307 -12.08 -1.03 15.07
N VAL A 308 -12.45 -1.16 13.81
CA VAL A 308 -13.34 -2.22 13.32
C VAL A 308 -12.70 -2.82 12.08
N ASP A 309 -12.62 -4.15 12.03
CA ASP A 309 -12.26 -4.92 10.84
C ASP A 309 -13.20 -6.11 10.75
N ILE A 310 -14.12 -6.08 9.79
CA ILE A 310 -15.13 -7.11 9.58
C ILE A 310 -15.04 -7.59 8.13
N ASN A 311 -14.95 -8.91 7.95
CA ASN A 311 -14.79 -9.54 6.66
C ASN A 311 -15.70 -10.77 6.56
N LYS A 312 -16.67 -10.75 5.65
CA LYS A 312 -17.50 -11.89 5.30
C LYS A 312 -17.23 -12.29 3.85
N LEU A 313 -16.90 -13.55 3.66
CA LEU A 313 -16.64 -14.19 2.38
C LEU A 313 -17.64 -15.31 2.14
N SER A 314 -17.90 -15.64 0.88
CA SER A 314 -18.70 -16.80 0.50
C SER A 314 -17.99 -18.13 0.76
N ASP A 315 -16.67 -18.16 0.51
CA ASP A 315 -15.86 -19.38 0.54
C ASP A 315 -14.37 -19.07 0.75
N THR A 316 -13.57 -20.12 1.01
CA THR A 316 -12.13 -20.02 1.29
C THR A 316 -11.30 -19.54 0.11
N ARG A 317 -11.79 -19.71 -1.11
CA ARG A 317 -11.02 -19.40 -2.33
C ARG A 317 -11.38 -18.06 -2.96
N PHE A 318 -12.42 -17.39 -2.45
CA PHE A 318 -12.89 -16.14 -3.03
C PHE A 318 -11.75 -15.11 -3.19
N LEU A 319 -10.96 -14.89 -2.14
CA LEU A 319 -9.82 -13.96 -2.20
C LEU A 319 -8.73 -14.46 -3.16
N GLN A 320 -8.42 -15.75 -3.13
CA GLN A 320 -7.40 -16.33 -4.01
C GLN A 320 -7.80 -16.22 -5.48
N ASP A 321 -9.07 -16.45 -5.81
CA ASP A 321 -9.57 -16.47 -7.17
C ASP A 321 -9.75 -15.06 -7.78
N PHE A 322 -10.10 -14.04 -6.96
CA PHE A 322 -10.47 -12.71 -7.45
C PHE A 322 -9.69 -11.56 -6.85
N TYR A 323 -9.00 -11.77 -5.72
CA TYR A 323 -8.25 -10.77 -4.96
C TYR A 323 -6.95 -11.36 -4.41
N GLU A 324 -6.14 -11.97 -5.28
CA GLU A 324 -4.92 -12.70 -4.89
C GLU A 324 -3.93 -11.82 -4.11
N GLY A 325 -3.86 -10.51 -4.40
CA GLY A 325 -3.05 -9.56 -3.64
C GLY A 325 -3.50 -9.45 -2.18
N ASP A 326 -4.82 -9.35 -1.94
CA ASP A 326 -5.38 -9.35 -0.59
C ASP A 326 -5.16 -10.70 0.09
N PHE A 327 -5.31 -11.82 -0.66
CA PHE A 327 -5.06 -13.17 -0.17
C PHE A 327 -3.60 -13.36 0.27
N ARG A 328 -2.64 -12.88 -0.49
CA ARG A 328 -1.20 -12.98 -0.14
C ARG A 328 -0.84 -12.16 1.08
N LEU A 329 -1.50 -11.01 1.28
CA LEU A 329 -1.29 -10.17 2.46
C LEU A 329 -1.97 -10.75 3.71
N ASN A 330 -3.20 -11.23 3.55
CA ASN A 330 -3.99 -11.79 4.64
C ASN A 330 -4.94 -12.90 4.13
N PRO A 331 -4.49 -14.16 4.10
CA PRO A 331 -5.28 -15.28 3.58
C PRO A 331 -6.50 -15.61 4.45
N GLN A 332 -6.49 -15.20 5.69
CA GLN A 332 -7.56 -15.39 6.67
C GLN A 332 -7.94 -14.06 7.32
N PRO A 333 -8.74 -13.22 6.66
CA PRO A 333 -9.12 -11.93 7.22
C PRO A 333 -9.90 -12.10 8.53
N ASP A 334 -9.54 -11.25 9.48
CA ASP A 334 -10.07 -11.27 10.85
C ASP A 334 -11.42 -10.55 10.93
N ASN A 335 -12.11 -10.74 12.06
CA ASN A 335 -13.31 -10.00 12.39
C ASN A 335 -13.17 -9.50 13.83
N VAL A 336 -12.84 -8.23 13.98
CA VAL A 336 -12.48 -7.63 15.27
C VAL A 336 -13.09 -6.23 15.42
N VAL A 337 -13.54 -5.95 16.61
CA VAL A 337 -13.90 -4.60 17.09
C VAL A 337 -13.10 -4.35 18.35
N ALA A 338 -12.39 -3.24 18.41
CA ALA A 338 -11.59 -2.87 19.56
C ALA A 338 -11.78 -1.38 19.90
N ILE A 339 -11.80 -1.07 21.18
CA ILE A 339 -11.73 0.29 21.71
C ILE A 339 -10.45 0.37 22.51
N THR A 340 -9.60 1.33 22.20
CA THR A 340 -8.30 1.51 22.83
C THR A 340 -8.17 2.91 23.40
N LYS A 341 -7.72 2.98 24.66
CA LYS A 341 -7.27 4.22 25.30
C LYS A 341 -5.76 4.18 25.44
N LEU A 342 -5.09 5.20 24.91
CA LEU A 342 -3.66 5.40 25.03
C LEU A 342 -3.37 6.36 26.17
N GLY A 343 -2.51 5.98 27.12
CA GLY A 343 -1.88 6.87 28.07
C GLY A 343 -0.44 7.17 27.65
N GLU A 344 0.30 7.95 28.45
CA GLU A 344 1.72 8.21 28.17
C GLU A 344 2.55 6.93 28.18
N ASP A 345 2.29 6.05 29.18
CA ASP A 345 3.06 4.82 29.41
C ASP A 345 2.20 3.55 29.41
N TYR A 346 0.94 3.63 29.00
CA TYR A 346 0.06 2.46 28.94
C TYR A 346 -0.92 2.51 27.78
N ALA A 347 -1.40 1.33 27.39
CA ALA A 347 -2.54 1.15 26.52
C ALA A 347 -3.58 0.24 27.19
N LEU A 348 -4.83 0.69 27.25
CA LEU A 348 -5.97 -0.10 27.72
C LEU A 348 -6.88 -0.41 26.53
N SER A 349 -7.11 -1.68 26.24
CA SER A 349 -7.94 -2.11 25.12
C SER A 349 -9.05 -3.06 25.55
N LEU A 350 -10.24 -2.84 24.99
CA LEU A 350 -11.37 -3.77 25.06
C LEU A 350 -11.61 -4.30 23.65
N THR A 351 -11.45 -5.61 23.46
CA THR A 351 -11.51 -6.27 22.15
C THR A 351 -12.63 -7.30 22.12
N ALA A 352 -13.43 -7.30 21.06
CA ALA A 352 -14.32 -8.37 20.70
C ALA A 352 -13.91 -8.93 19.34
N ARG A 353 -13.53 -10.22 19.28
CA ARG A 353 -13.14 -10.92 18.06
C ARG A 353 -14.08 -12.10 17.87
N LYS A 354 -14.75 -12.17 16.70
CA LYS A 354 -15.66 -13.26 16.35
C LYS A 354 -15.50 -13.62 14.87
N GLN A 355 -15.32 -14.91 14.55
CA GLN A 355 -15.23 -15.36 13.16
C GLN A 355 -16.64 -15.54 12.55
N PHE A 356 -16.89 -14.86 11.43
CA PHE A 356 -18.12 -14.97 10.66
C PHE A 356 -18.02 -15.96 9.50
N ASN A 357 -16.82 -16.45 9.19
CA ASN A 357 -16.54 -17.40 8.12
C ASN A 357 -16.26 -18.77 8.72
N ASP A 358 -17.27 -19.66 8.72
CA ASP A 358 -17.23 -20.97 9.36
C ASP A 358 -16.25 -21.98 8.74
N PHE A 359 -15.64 -21.61 7.61
CA PHE A 359 -14.62 -22.39 6.93
C PHE A 359 -13.17 -22.04 7.36
N TYR A 360 -12.98 -21.15 8.34
CA TYR A 360 -11.69 -20.82 8.93
C TYR A 360 -11.61 -21.26 10.39
N ASP A 361 -10.45 -21.82 10.74
CA ASP A 361 -10.09 -22.01 12.16
C ASP A 361 -9.88 -20.65 12.81
N SER A 362 -10.42 -20.45 14.00
CA SER A 362 -10.31 -19.18 14.70
C SER A 362 -10.24 -19.33 16.22
N THR A 363 -9.65 -18.34 16.86
CA THR A 363 -9.82 -18.11 18.29
C THR A 363 -10.62 -16.82 18.47
N GLU A 364 -11.84 -16.96 18.95
CA GLU A 364 -12.67 -15.85 19.32
C GLU A 364 -12.29 -15.32 20.71
N ARG A 365 -12.51 -14.04 20.95
CA ARG A 365 -12.31 -13.34 22.23
C ARG A 365 -13.56 -12.51 22.52
N LEU A 366 -14.38 -12.92 23.47
CA LEU A 366 -15.72 -12.38 23.62
C LEU A 366 -16.11 -12.09 25.10
N PRO A 367 -15.76 -10.91 25.64
CA PRO A 367 -14.72 -9.96 25.23
C PRO A 367 -13.36 -10.26 25.86
N GLU A 368 -12.32 -9.50 25.48
CA GLU A 368 -11.03 -9.47 26.16
C GLU A 368 -10.70 -8.01 26.55
N LEU A 369 -10.37 -7.78 27.81
CA LEU A 369 -9.82 -6.54 28.31
C LEU A 369 -8.31 -6.73 28.51
N ALA A 370 -7.49 -5.84 27.94
CA ALA A 370 -6.05 -5.89 28.06
C ALA A 370 -5.47 -4.53 28.48
N LEU A 371 -4.51 -4.56 29.38
CA LEU A 371 -3.72 -3.43 29.83
C LEU A 371 -2.25 -3.73 29.56
N ASP A 372 -1.63 -2.94 28.70
CA ASP A 372 -0.21 -3.00 28.37
C ASP A 372 0.49 -1.77 28.96
N ILE A 373 1.50 -1.99 29.79
CA ILE A 373 2.32 -0.94 30.40
C ILE A 373 3.69 -1.01 29.76
N THR A 374 4.05 0.05 29.03
CA THR A 374 5.35 0.15 28.37
C THR A 374 6.48 0.29 29.39
N ARG A 375 7.70 -0.08 28.97
CA ARG A 375 8.87 0.00 29.85
C ARG A 375 9.14 1.44 30.27
N GLN A 376 9.01 1.71 31.55
CA GLN A 376 9.16 3.04 32.15
C GLN A 376 10.01 3.02 33.42
N PRO A 377 10.66 4.13 33.79
CA PRO A 377 11.41 4.22 35.05
C PRO A 377 10.48 4.11 36.25
N LEU A 378 10.77 3.17 37.15
CA LEU A 378 10.01 3.00 38.38
C LEU A 378 10.39 4.10 39.39
N PHE A 379 9.44 4.93 39.78
CA PHE A 379 9.61 6.05 40.74
C PHE A 379 10.80 6.97 40.42
N GLY A 380 11.08 7.22 39.13
CA GLY A 380 12.20 8.06 38.69
C GLY A 380 13.60 7.46 38.94
N THR A 381 13.68 6.19 39.27
CA THR A 381 14.95 5.45 39.49
C THR A 381 15.53 4.92 38.15
N LYS A 382 16.67 4.24 38.23
CA LYS A 382 17.26 3.48 37.10
C LYS A 382 16.66 2.08 36.93
N LEU A 383 15.70 1.71 37.76
CA LEU A 383 14.95 0.47 37.66
C LEU A 383 13.76 0.70 36.73
N PHE A 384 13.65 -0.10 35.68
CA PHE A 384 12.55 -0.01 34.73
C PHE A 384 11.53 -1.10 35.00
N TYR A 385 10.28 -0.75 34.86
CA TYR A 385 9.14 -1.66 34.97
C TYR A 385 8.38 -1.71 33.66
N GLU A 386 7.91 -2.91 33.28
CA GLU A 386 6.96 -3.18 32.20
C GLU A 386 5.97 -4.26 32.63
N GLY A 387 4.75 -4.23 32.07
CA GLY A 387 3.73 -5.20 32.46
C GLY A 387 2.62 -5.35 31.42
N GLU A 388 2.02 -6.52 31.42
CA GLU A 388 0.86 -6.86 30.58
C GLU A 388 -0.18 -7.55 31.47
N THR A 389 -1.46 -7.19 31.33
CA THR A 389 -2.55 -7.87 32.05
C THR A 389 -3.74 -8.01 31.11
N SER A 390 -4.29 -9.22 30.97
CA SER A 390 -5.49 -9.44 30.17
C SER A 390 -6.47 -10.37 30.85
N ALA A 391 -7.77 -10.15 30.59
CA ALA A 391 -8.86 -11.00 31.06
C ALA A 391 -9.87 -11.15 29.92
N GLY A 392 -10.25 -12.37 29.57
CA GLY A 392 -11.20 -12.60 28.48
C GLY A 392 -11.79 -14.02 28.47
N HIS A 393 -12.86 -14.15 27.71
CA HIS A 393 -13.44 -15.44 27.39
C HIS A 393 -13.03 -15.82 25.96
N LEU A 394 -12.38 -16.96 25.82
CA LEU A 394 -11.76 -17.44 24.58
C LEU A 394 -12.52 -18.68 24.09
N ASN A 395 -12.88 -18.67 22.79
CA ASN A 395 -13.46 -19.83 22.12
C ASN A 395 -12.56 -20.24 20.96
N ARG A 396 -12.09 -21.48 20.96
CA ARG A 396 -11.38 -22.07 19.83
C ARG A 396 -12.37 -22.82 18.96
N ASN A 397 -12.67 -22.28 17.78
CA ASN A 397 -13.56 -22.87 16.81
C ASN A 397 -12.76 -23.38 15.61
N PHE A 398 -13.01 -24.60 15.20
CA PHE A 398 -12.39 -25.18 14.02
C PHE A 398 -13.28 -25.01 12.78
N ALA A 399 -12.68 -25.06 11.62
CA ALA A 399 -13.38 -24.94 10.36
C ALA A 399 -14.44 -26.04 10.21
N LYS A 400 -15.58 -25.70 9.63
CA LYS A 400 -16.66 -26.65 9.33
C LYS A 400 -16.15 -27.89 8.59
N GLY A 401 -16.46 -29.06 9.11
CA GLY A 401 -15.93 -30.33 8.60
C GLY A 401 -14.58 -30.76 9.17
N SER A 402 -14.03 -30.00 10.12
CA SER A 402 -12.86 -30.42 10.89
C SER A 402 -13.18 -31.64 11.75
N THR A 403 -12.14 -32.47 12.01
CA THR A 403 -12.21 -33.58 12.97
C THR A 403 -11.83 -33.15 14.40
N PHE A 404 -11.54 -31.86 14.60
CA PHE A 404 -11.20 -31.29 15.90
C PHE A 404 -12.47 -30.84 16.63
N GLU A 405 -12.49 -31.05 17.94
CA GLU A 405 -13.54 -30.56 18.83
C GLU A 405 -13.29 -29.11 19.21
N ASP A 406 -14.33 -28.27 19.15
CA ASP A 406 -14.30 -26.88 19.62
C ASP A 406 -14.20 -26.81 21.15
N PHE A 407 -13.54 -25.80 21.68
CA PHE A 407 -13.37 -25.60 23.10
C PHE A 407 -13.34 -24.14 23.51
N SER A 408 -13.63 -23.89 24.79
CA SER A 408 -13.65 -22.54 25.35
C SER A 408 -13.11 -22.53 26.77
N ALA A 409 -12.53 -21.42 27.17
CA ALA A 409 -12.16 -21.11 28.54
C ALA A 409 -12.11 -19.62 28.80
N SER A 410 -12.35 -19.19 30.03
CA SER A 410 -11.96 -17.87 30.48
C SER A 410 -10.51 -17.87 30.86
N ARG A 411 -9.75 -16.87 30.43
CA ARG A 411 -8.35 -16.69 30.76
C ARG A 411 -8.14 -15.36 31.48
N PHE A 412 -7.38 -15.39 32.56
CA PHE A 412 -6.78 -14.22 33.20
C PHE A 412 -5.27 -14.41 33.17
N ASP A 413 -4.57 -13.44 32.61
CA ASP A 413 -3.11 -13.45 32.48
C ASP A 413 -2.53 -12.14 32.95
N THR A 414 -1.45 -12.19 33.73
CA THR A 414 -0.73 -11.01 34.15
C THR A 414 0.78 -11.26 34.18
N PHE A 415 1.53 -10.34 33.60
CA PHE A 415 2.98 -10.37 33.50
C PHE A 415 3.59 -9.07 34.00
N HIS A 416 4.64 -9.15 34.81
CA HIS A 416 5.35 -8.01 35.37
C HIS A 416 6.86 -8.26 35.32
N GLN A 417 7.62 -7.32 34.77
CA GLN A 417 9.07 -7.44 34.66
C GLN A 417 9.78 -6.17 35.12
N LEU A 418 10.87 -6.37 35.87
CA LEU A 418 11.81 -5.34 36.28
C LEU A 418 13.13 -5.52 35.52
N THR A 419 13.68 -4.42 35.03
CA THR A 419 14.96 -4.40 34.28
C THR A 419 15.85 -3.30 34.85
N LEU A 420 17.12 -3.62 35.15
CA LEU A 420 18.08 -2.69 35.75
C LEU A 420 19.33 -2.55 34.87
N PRO A 421 19.35 -1.66 33.87
CA PRO A 421 20.55 -1.41 33.08
C PRO A 421 21.64 -0.74 33.91
N LYS A 422 22.83 -1.32 33.94
CA LYS A 422 24.03 -0.79 34.62
C LYS A 422 25.24 -0.84 33.71
N THR A 423 26.08 0.19 33.78
CA THR A 423 27.38 0.20 33.13
C THR A 423 28.48 0.16 34.21
N PHE A 424 29.33 -0.86 34.22
CA PHE A 424 30.45 -1.02 35.11
C PHE A 424 31.74 -0.53 34.42
N GLY A 425 32.57 0.19 35.18
CA GLY A 425 33.85 0.69 34.68
C GLY A 425 33.74 1.58 33.43
N GLY A 426 32.54 2.06 33.05
CA GLY A 426 32.30 2.85 31.86
C GLY A 426 32.26 2.06 30.52
N TRP A 427 32.51 0.76 30.55
CA TRP A 427 32.62 -0.06 29.33
C TRP A 427 31.77 -1.33 29.33
N LEU A 428 31.49 -1.95 30.48
CA LEU A 428 30.73 -3.21 30.58
C LEU A 428 29.27 -2.92 30.88
N SER A 429 28.39 -3.17 29.91
CA SER A 429 26.94 -3.09 30.09
C SER A 429 26.41 -4.40 30.64
N VAL A 430 25.68 -4.34 31.75
CA VAL A 430 25.05 -5.48 32.43
C VAL A 430 23.57 -5.11 32.66
N VAL A 431 22.67 -5.92 32.16
CA VAL A 431 21.22 -5.66 32.17
C VAL A 431 20.51 -6.91 32.77
N PRO A 432 20.44 -7.00 34.12
CA PRO A 432 19.61 -8.02 34.77
C PRO A 432 18.11 -7.66 34.58
N ARG A 433 17.30 -8.71 34.46
CA ARG A 433 15.85 -8.65 34.43
C ARG A 433 15.26 -9.77 35.27
N LEU A 434 14.13 -9.47 35.88
CA LEU A 434 13.36 -10.40 36.69
C LEU A 434 11.89 -10.17 36.46
N GLY A 435 11.15 -11.20 36.11
CA GLY A 435 9.73 -11.10 35.84
C GLY A 435 8.95 -12.27 36.42
N VAL A 436 7.68 -12.02 36.64
CA VAL A 436 6.70 -13.00 37.12
C VAL A 436 5.49 -12.98 36.20
N ARG A 437 4.92 -14.14 35.93
CA ARG A 437 3.66 -14.27 35.17
C ARG A 437 2.74 -15.23 35.93
N GLY A 438 1.45 -14.89 35.96
CA GLY A 438 0.41 -15.76 36.45
C GLY A 438 -0.70 -15.86 35.39
N THR A 439 -0.98 -17.07 34.94
CA THR A 439 -2.05 -17.33 33.97
C THR A 439 -3.07 -18.30 34.58
N TRP A 440 -4.31 -17.88 34.67
CA TRP A 440 -5.41 -18.74 35.11
C TRP A 440 -6.34 -19.05 33.96
N TYR A 441 -6.79 -20.28 33.86
CA TYR A 441 -7.78 -20.77 32.92
C TYR A 441 -8.94 -21.40 33.68
N SER A 442 -10.16 -21.13 33.27
CA SER A 442 -11.35 -21.75 33.85
C SER A 442 -11.47 -23.25 33.52
N GLU A 443 -10.82 -23.69 32.44
CA GLU A 443 -10.79 -25.05 31.97
C GLU A 443 -9.42 -25.34 31.36
N SER A 444 -8.88 -26.52 31.62
CA SER A 444 -7.64 -27.05 31.08
C SER A 444 -7.86 -28.40 30.42
N GLY A 445 -6.84 -28.99 29.87
CA GLY A 445 -6.91 -30.33 29.29
C GLY A 445 -5.96 -30.52 28.10
N ALA A 446 -5.94 -31.73 27.61
CA ALA A 446 -5.11 -32.14 26.49
C ALA A 446 -5.93 -32.56 25.28
N LEU A 447 -5.43 -32.24 24.09
CA LEU A 447 -6.03 -32.67 22.82
C LEU A 447 -5.53 -34.10 22.49
N ILE A 448 -6.44 -35.07 22.55
CA ILE A 448 -6.13 -36.48 22.34
C ILE A 448 -6.69 -36.95 20.98
N SER A 449 -5.91 -37.77 20.29
CA SER A 449 -6.27 -38.36 19.00
C SER A 449 -6.91 -39.74 19.18
N TYR A 450 -8.01 -39.96 18.47
CA TYR A 450 -8.77 -41.22 18.47
C TYR A 450 -8.91 -41.77 17.06
N ASP A 451 -8.94 -43.09 16.93
CA ASP A 451 -9.27 -43.76 15.69
C ASP A 451 -10.73 -43.48 15.32
N PRO A 452 -11.06 -43.03 14.12
CA PRO A 452 -12.40 -42.67 13.72
C PRO A 452 -13.36 -43.90 13.61
N ILE A 453 -12.80 -45.12 13.50
CA ILE A 453 -13.55 -46.34 13.29
C ILE A 453 -13.75 -47.10 14.61
N THR A 454 -12.63 -47.31 15.33
CA THR A 454 -12.67 -48.10 16.59
C THR A 454 -13.02 -47.23 17.81
N GLY A 455 -12.79 -45.92 17.73
CA GLY A 455 -12.91 -45.00 18.86
C GLY A 455 -11.82 -45.16 19.91
N GLU A 456 -10.75 -45.94 19.64
CA GLU A 456 -9.64 -46.14 20.57
C GLU A 456 -8.68 -44.96 20.51
N ARG A 457 -8.03 -44.70 21.66
CA ARG A 457 -6.99 -43.66 21.75
C ARG A 457 -5.76 -44.09 20.94
N LEU A 458 -5.30 -43.20 20.06
CA LEU A 458 -4.13 -43.38 19.24
C LEU A 458 -2.89 -42.97 20.03
N THR A 459 -2.00 -43.94 20.30
CA THR A 459 -0.73 -43.72 20.99
C THR A 459 0.47 -43.61 20.05
N ASP A 460 0.33 -44.12 18.80
CA ASP A 460 1.31 -43.93 17.75
C ASP A 460 1.30 -42.48 17.25
N PRO A 461 2.42 -41.75 17.33
CA PRO A 461 2.48 -40.33 16.89
C PRO A 461 2.13 -40.14 15.43
N ALA A 462 2.48 -41.07 14.53
CA ALA A 462 2.19 -40.99 13.12
C ALA A 462 0.68 -41.13 12.82
N LEU A 463 0.03 -42.11 13.50
CA LEU A 463 -1.41 -42.29 13.42
C LEU A 463 -2.16 -41.16 14.10
N ALA A 464 -1.68 -40.69 15.24
CA ALA A 464 -2.25 -39.56 15.96
C ALA A 464 -2.18 -38.24 15.17
N ALA A 465 -1.15 -38.07 14.35
CA ALA A 465 -0.97 -36.91 13.46
C ALA A 465 -1.78 -37.04 12.16
N ALA A 466 -2.35 -38.21 11.84
CA ALA A 466 -3.10 -38.41 10.61
C ALA A 466 -4.33 -37.48 10.55
N ARG A 467 -4.62 -36.95 9.35
CA ARG A 467 -5.77 -36.05 9.12
C ARG A 467 -7.13 -36.71 9.37
N THR A 468 -7.19 -38.03 9.36
CA THR A 468 -8.39 -38.83 9.62
C THR A 468 -8.64 -39.05 11.11
N ALA A 469 -7.63 -38.86 11.97
CA ALA A 469 -7.79 -39.04 13.40
C ALA A 469 -8.77 -37.99 13.98
N VAL A 470 -9.72 -38.45 14.80
CA VAL A 470 -10.62 -37.54 15.53
C VAL A 470 -9.90 -36.98 16.74
N LYS A 471 -9.90 -35.64 16.87
CA LYS A 471 -9.27 -34.93 17.98
C LYS A 471 -10.32 -34.53 19.00
N ARG A 472 -10.27 -35.09 20.19
CA ARG A 472 -11.17 -34.75 21.33
C ARG A 472 -10.33 -34.18 22.48
N ILE A 473 -10.98 -33.43 23.34
CA ILE A 473 -10.36 -32.83 24.51
C ILE A 473 -10.68 -33.70 25.71
N GLU A 474 -9.61 -34.21 26.36
CA GLU A 474 -9.71 -34.70 27.73
C GLU A 474 -9.70 -33.48 28.64
N ARG A 475 -10.87 -33.09 29.16
CA ARG A 475 -11.07 -31.88 29.95
C ARG A 475 -10.67 -32.12 31.39
N GLU A 476 -9.96 -31.17 31.95
CA GLU A 476 -9.61 -31.08 33.35
C GLU A 476 -10.23 -29.81 33.93
N GLY A 477 -10.22 -29.62 35.21
CA GLY A 477 -10.77 -28.45 35.86
C GLY A 477 -9.98 -27.16 35.59
N SER A 478 -10.27 -26.12 36.37
CA SER A 478 -9.50 -24.88 36.29
C SER A 478 -8.03 -25.10 36.68
N ILE A 479 -7.13 -24.39 36.02
CA ILE A 479 -5.70 -24.46 36.25
C ILE A 479 -5.12 -23.05 36.46
N PHE A 480 -4.13 -22.94 37.36
CA PHE A 480 -3.32 -21.72 37.53
C PHE A 480 -1.86 -22.06 37.28
N ARG A 481 -1.30 -21.41 36.28
CA ARG A 481 0.11 -21.57 35.91
C ARG A 481 0.93 -20.37 36.33
N PRO A 482 1.70 -20.43 37.42
CA PRO A 482 2.71 -19.44 37.74
C PRO A 482 3.92 -19.62 36.83
N ALA A 483 4.57 -18.52 36.47
CA ALA A 483 5.86 -18.55 35.79
C ALA A 483 6.81 -17.51 36.35
N LEU A 484 8.07 -17.86 36.47
CA LEU A 484 9.16 -16.99 36.85
C LEU A 484 10.13 -16.87 35.69
N ASN A 485 10.51 -15.66 35.31
CA ASN A 485 11.58 -15.43 34.35
C ASN A 485 12.70 -14.60 34.96
N ALA A 486 13.93 -15.01 34.74
CA ALA A 486 15.12 -14.26 35.10
C ALA A 486 16.08 -14.20 33.94
N GLY A 487 16.70 -13.06 33.73
CA GLY A 487 17.59 -12.88 32.58
C GLY A 487 18.75 -11.94 32.91
N LEU A 488 19.83 -12.10 32.16
CA LEU A 488 21.02 -11.30 32.31
C LEU A 488 21.66 -11.10 30.93
N GLU A 489 21.64 -9.89 30.44
CA GLU A 489 22.42 -9.52 29.24
C GLU A 489 23.71 -8.82 29.68
N VAL A 490 24.84 -9.30 29.17
CA VAL A 490 26.16 -8.70 29.37
C VAL A 490 26.76 -8.41 28.02
N SER A 491 27.20 -7.17 27.80
CA SER A 491 27.87 -6.79 26.55
C SER A 491 28.88 -5.68 26.77
N PHE A 492 29.86 -5.58 25.86
CA PHE A 492 30.72 -4.42 25.78
C PHE A 492 31.02 -4.05 24.34
N LYS A 493 31.44 -2.81 24.12
CA LYS A 493 31.84 -2.31 22.79
C LYS A 493 33.31 -1.98 22.79
N ALA A 494 34.06 -2.57 21.85
CA ALA A 494 35.43 -2.19 21.53
C ALA A 494 35.44 -1.61 20.12
N SER A 495 36.22 -0.57 19.88
CA SER A 495 36.36 -0.02 18.55
C SER A 495 37.79 0.41 18.24
N ARG A 496 38.18 0.25 16.97
CA ARG A 496 39.45 0.71 16.44
C ARG A 496 39.21 1.45 15.13
N ALA A 497 39.82 2.63 15.00
CA ALA A 497 39.81 3.40 13.76
C ALA A 497 41.07 3.12 12.94
N PHE A 498 40.91 3.03 11.64
CA PHE A 498 41.94 2.84 10.63
C PHE A 498 41.78 3.98 9.60
N GLU A 499 42.29 5.14 9.93
CA GLU A 499 42.10 6.37 9.15
C GLU A 499 42.74 6.32 7.75
N GLN A 500 43.79 5.48 7.59
CA GLN A 500 44.51 5.33 6.33
C GLN A 500 43.81 4.44 5.30
N VAL A 501 42.74 3.72 5.72
CA VAL A 501 42.01 2.83 4.82
C VAL A 501 41.13 3.67 3.89
N GLN A 502 41.55 3.77 2.66
CA GLN A 502 40.80 4.47 1.61
C GLN A 502 40.66 3.59 0.38
N SER A 503 39.47 3.50 -0.17
CA SER A 503 39.19 2.77 -1.41
C SER A 503 38.00 3.38 -2.12
N ARG A 504 38.24 4.01 -3.25
CA ARG A 504 37.17 4.59 -4.07
C ARG A 504 36.23 3.54 -4.63
N SER A 505 36.76 2.37 -5.04
CA SER A 505 35.96 1.27 -5.59
C SER A 505 35.07 0.59 -4.56
N LEU A 506 35.44 0.63 -3.30
CA LEU A 506 34.68 0.07 -2.18
C LEU A 506 33.98 1.17 -1.33
N GLY A 507 34.05 2.43 -1.77
CA GLY A 507 33.41 3.55 -1.07
C GLY A 507 33.90 3.74 0.36
N LEU A 508 35.21 3.49 0.61
CA LEU A 508 35.84 3.64 1.92
C LEU A 508 36.60 4.96 2.02
N ASP A 509 36.31 5.72 3.06
CA ASP A 509 37.04 6.92 3.48
C ASP A 509 37.26 6.86 5.00
N GLY A 510 38.38 6.27 5.41
CA GLY A 510 38.59 5.76 6.76
C GLY A 510 37.72 4.55 7.08
N LEU A 511 38.18 3.74 8.02
CA LEU A 511 37.43 2.57 8.48
C LEU A 511 37.43 2.51 10.01
N ARG A 512 36.25 2.38 10.61
CA ARG A 512 36.12 2.12 12.05
C ARG A 512 35.49 0.73 12.24
N HIS A 513 36.23 -0.16 12.89
CA HIS A 513 35.69 -1.46 13.31
C HIS A 513 35.14 -1.35 14.73
N VAL A 514 33.87 -1.66 14.91
CA VAL A 514 33.19 -1.75 16.20
C VAL A 514 32.80 -3.21 16.41
N VAL A 515 33.32 -3.81 17.48
CA VAL A 515 33.00 -5.18 17.89
C VAL A 515 32.23 -5.13 19.20
N GLN A 516 31.10 -5.80 19.24
CA GLN A 516 30.26 -5.91 20.44
C GLN A 516 29.97 -7.39 20.73
N PRO A 517 30.81 -8.08 21.49
CA PRO A 517 30.46 -9.37 22.08
C PRO A 517 29.32 -9.20 23.08
N TYR A 518 28.42 -10.16 23.10
CA TYR A 518 27.34 -10.19 24.08
C TYR A 518 27.02 -11.64 24.50
N ALA A 519 26.52 -11.75 25.69
CA ALA A 519 25.91 -12.97 26.21
C ALA A 519 24.57 -12.57 26.85
N ASN A 520 23.51 -13.26 26.50
CA ASN A 520 22.18 -13.05 27.03
C ASN A 520 21.65 -14.38 27.57
N PHE A 521 21.53 -14.45 28.88
CA PHE A 521 21.02 -15.62 29.61
C PHE A 521 19.51 -15.37 29.88
N SER A 522 18.71 -16.43 29.69
CA SER A 522 17.29 -16.45 29.99
C SER A 522 16.92 -17.75 30.68
N PHE A 523 16.37 -17.63 31.85
CA PHE A 523 15.78 -18.71 32.63
C PHE A 523 14.28 -18.45 32.75
N VAL A 524 13.48 -19.47 32.44
CA VAL A 524 12.03 -19.48 32.63
C VAL A 524 11.67 -20.78 33.33
N HIS A 525 10.85 -20.66 34.35
CA HIS A 525 10.28 -21.82 35.04
C HIS A 525 8.77 -21.63 35.12
N THR A 526 8.02 -22.60 34.63
CA THR A 526 6.56 -22.68 34.71
C THR A 526 6.16 -23.74 35.73
N GLY A 527 5.12 -23.47 36.53
CA GLY A 527 4.59 -24.40 37.49
C GLY A 527 3.82 -25.58 36.89
N GLU A 528 3.34 -25.37 35.63
CA GLU A 528 2.54 -26.37 34.92
C GLU A 528 3.09 -26.58 33.51
N ASP A 529 2.94 -27.80 32.99
CA ASP A 529 3.38 -28.17 31.64
C ASP A 529 2.48 -27.50 30.55
N ALA A 530 3.10 -27.03 29.52
CA ALA A 530 2.36 -26.45 28.39
C ALA A 530 1.41 -27.44 27.72
N ARG A 531 1.64 -28.77 27.85
CA ARG A 531 0.80 -29.83 27.29
C ARG A 531 -0.57 -29.92 27.95
N ASP A 532 -0.69 -29.52 29.21
CA ASP A 532 -1.92 -29.56 29.98
C ASP A 532 -2.80 -28.28 29.78
N ILE A 533 -2.30 -27.34 28.99
CA ILE A 533 -2.99 -26.07 28.66
C ILE A 533 -3.63 -26.16 27.28
N LEU A 534 -4.92 -25.86 27.18
CA LEU A 534 -5.63 -25.72 25.91
C LEU A 534 -5.04 -24.58 25.07
N LYS A 535 -4.87 -24.80 23.75
CA LYS A 535 -4.18 -23.87 22.85
C LYS A 535 -5.16 -22.92 22.17
N PHE A 536 -5.40 -21.79 22.77
CA PHE A 536 -6.17 -20.69 22.18
C PHE A 536 -5.32 -19.80 21.28
N ASP A 537 -4.11 -19.44 21.74
CA ASP A 537 -3.24 -18.60 20.96
C ASP A 537 -2.70 -19.35 19.73
N ARG A 538 -2.69 -18.68 18.58
CA ARG A 538 -2.11 -19.23 17.36
C ARG A 538 -0.59 -19.19 17.47
N PHE A 539 0.04 -20.32 17.70
CA PHE A 539 1.49 -20.42 17.66
C PHE A 539 1.97 -20.24 16.21
N GLN A 540 2.72 -19.19 15.96
CA GLN A 540 3.29 -18.92 14.64
C GLN A 540 4.66 -19.58 14.54
N ARG A 541 4.75 -20.64 13.77
CA ARG A 541 6.01 -21.33 13.48
C ARG A 541 6.96 -20.41 12.73
N SER A 542 8.22 -20.40 13.11
CA SER A 542 9.26 -19.57 12.49
C SER A 542 10.58 -20.35 12.41
N THR A 543 11.33 -20.18 11.33
CA THR A 543 12.71 -20.66 11.23
C THR A 543 13.67 -19.84 12.08
N GLN A 544 13.27 -18.64 12.49
CA GLN A 544 14.09 -17.77 13.33
C GLN A 544 14.10 -18.22 14.78
N LEU A 545 15.25 -18.11 15.42
CA LEU A 545 15.35 -18.38 16.86
C LEU A 545 14.44 -17.44 17.66
N PRO A 546 13.74 -17.96 18.71
CA PRO A 546 12.79 -17.18 19.50
C PRO A 546 13.47 -16.03 20.24
N GLN A 547 12.69 -15.01 20.57
CA GLN A 547 13.14 -13.96 21.48
C GLN A 547 13.19 -14.52 22.90
N ILE A 548 14.37 -14.56 23.49
CA ILE A 548 14.57 -15.10 24.86
C ILE A 548 14.32 -14.06 25.96
N ASP A 549 14.14 -12.79 25.59
CA ASP A 549 13.86 -11.69 26.53
C ASP A 549 12.37 -11.59 26.90
N PHE A 550 11.50 -12.10 26.04
CA PHE A 550 10.05 -12.09 26.19
C PHE A 550 9.50 -13.51 26.00
N PRO A 551 9.46 -14.32 27.06
CA PRO A 551 9.16 -15.75 26.95
C PRO A 551 7.81 -16.08 26.28
N ALA A 552 6.78 -15.28 26.49
CA ALA A 552 5.45 -15.50 25.94
C ALA A 552 5.18 -14.71 24.64
N PHE A 553 6.20 -14.17 24.02
CA PHE A 553 6.13 -13.34 22.82
C PHE A 553 5.27 -13.94 21.69
N ASN A 554 5.30 -15.25 21.49
CA ASN A 554 4.55 -15.90 20.41
C ASN A 554 3.21 -16.51 20.87
N SER A 555 3.13 -17.01 22.07
CA SER A 555 1.95 -17.68 22.63
C SER A 555 2.05 -17.79 24.15
N ILE A 556 1.05 -17.25 24.83
CA ILE A 556 0.92 -17.43 26.29
C ILE A 556 0.70 -18.91 26.60
N ASP A 557 -0.20 -19.58 25.87
CA ASP A 557 -0.62 -20.96 26.13
C ASP A 557 0.51 -21.97 25.93
N SER A 558 1.49 -21.66 25.08
CA SER A 558 2.63 -22.51 24.76
C SER A 558 3.89 -22.14 25.53
N LEU A 559 3.80 -21.26 26.53
CA LEU A 559 4.92 -20.94 27.40
C LEU A 559 5.32 -22.19 28.19
N ASP A 560 6.61 -22.53 28.14
CA ASP A 560 7.21 -23.66 28.82
C ASP A 560 8.50 -23.27 29.54
N SER A 561 9.02 -24.15 30.40
CA SER A 561 10.26 -23.93 31.12
C SER A 561 11.45 -24.02 30.16
N TRP A 562 12.38 -23.09 30.26
CA TRP A 562 13.63 -23.14 29.52
C TRP A 562 14.81 -22.55 30.30
N ASN A 563 16.01 -22.92 29.88
CA ASN A 563 17.24 -22.37 30.38
C ASN A 563 18.22 -22.24 29.20
N ILE A 564 18.37 -21.01 28.69
CA ILE A 564 19.06 -20.75 27.44
C ILE A 564 20.08 -19.63 27.63
N ALA A 565 21.28 -19.81 27.08
CA ALA A 565 22.27 -18.75 26.92
C ALA A 565 22.48 -18.46 25.42
N ARG A 566 22.18 -17.26 24.98
CA ARG A 566 22.53 -16.76 23.65
C ARG A 566 23.85 -16.03 23.69
N ILE A 567 24.84 -16.54 22.97
CA ILE A 567 26.17 -15.94 22.88
C ILE A 567 26.38 -15.46 21.45
N GLY A 568 26.85 -14.25 21.31
CA GLY A 568 27.03 -13.67 19.97
C GLY A 568 28.01 -12.52 19.93
N VAL A 569 28.29 -12.11 18.68
CA VAL A 569 29.17 -10.98 18.37
C VAL A 569 28.53 -10.15 17.28
N ARG A 570 28.34 -8.86 17.55
CA ARG A 570 27.93 -7.87 16.55
C ARG A 570 29.16 -7.12 16.06
N ASN A 571 29.48 -7.25 14.78
CA ASN A 571 30.55 -6.55 14.11
C ASN A 571 29.96 -5.46 13.21
N ARG A 572 30.51 -4.25 13.28
CA ARG A 572 30.18 -3.16 12.39
C ARG A 572 31.47 -2.55 11.84
N LEU A 573 31.57 -2.50 10.54
CA LEU A 573 32.59 -1.71 9.85
C LEU A 573 31.93 -0.42 9.38
N GLN A 574 32.41 0.71 9.86
CA GLN A 574 31.86 2.04 9.58
C GLN A 574 32.84 2.85 8.74
N THR A 575 32.34 3.60 7.81
CA THR A 575 33.12 4.54 6.99
C THR A 575 32.39 5.88 6.86
N ARG A 576 33.09 6.89 6.34
CA ARG A 576 32.45 8.17 5.97
C ARG A 576 31.94 8.10 4.54
N ARG A 577 30.77 8.65 4.31
CA ARG A 577 30.19 8.86 2.98
C ARG A 577 29.29 10.10 3.05
N ASP A 578 29.50 11.05 2.15
CA ASP A 578 28.71 12.30 2.08
C ASP A 578 28.62 13.02 3.44
N ASN A 579 29.76 13.13 4.15
CA ASN A 579 29.92 13.70 5.49
C ASN A 579 29.14 12.97 6.63
N ALA A 580 28.56 11.83 6.35
CA ALA A 580 27.88 10.99 7.34
C ALA A 580 28.66 9.71 7.64
N THR A 581 28.58 9.23 8.89
CA THR A 581 29.09 7.89 9.24
C THR A 581 28.03 6.86 8.88
N ILE A 582 28.37 5.94 8.00
CA ILE A 582 27.50 4.85 7.58
C ILE A 582 28.07 3.49 8.05
N ASN A 583 27.18 2.52 8.27
CA ASN A 583 27.59 1.13 8.44
C ASN A 583 27.86 0.52 7.07
N TRP A 584 29.14 0.36 6.74
CA TRP A 584 29.59 -0.25 5.49
C TRP A 584 29.36 -1.74 5.47
N LEU A 585 29.58 -2.43 6.63
CA LEU A 585 29.28 -3.84 6.85
C LEU A 585 28.76 -4.05 8.27
N GLU A 586 27.69 -4.80 8.40
CA GLU A 586 27.15 -5.27 9.67
C GLU A 586 27.08 -6.79 9.63
N LEU A 587 27.66 -7.44 10.62
CA LEU A 587 27.58 -8.89 10.79
C LEU A 587 27.21 -9.20 12.25
N ASN A 588 26.08 -9.86 12.43
CA ASN A 588 25.66 -10.39 13.72
C ASN A 588 25.67 -11.91 13.66
N THR A 589 26.55 -12.52 14.45
CA THR A 589 26.68 -13.98 14.56
C THR A 589 26.34 -14.39 15.97
N PHE A 590 25.47 -15.39 16.15
CA PHE A 590 25.07 -15.88 17.46
C PHE A 590 24.58 -17.32 17.42
N VAL A 591 24.59 -17.93 18.59
CA VAL A 591 24.16 -19.30 18.86
C VAL A 591 23.49 -19.36 20.23
N ASP A 592 22.48 -20.21 20.37
CA ASP A 592 21.86 -20.52 21.65
C ASP A 592 22.42 -21.83 22.18
N TYR A 593 22.87 -21.81 23.46
CA TYR A 593 23.15 -23.00 24.22
C TYR A 593 21.98 -23.27 25.17
N ARG A 594 21.40 -24.45 25.08
CA ARG A 594 20.27 -24.90 25.88
C ARG A 594 20.78 -25.76 27.02
N PHE A 595 20.63 -25.29 28.26
CA PHE A 595 20.92 -26.09 29.46
C PHE A 595 19.78 -27.08 29.72
N SER A 596 18.55 -26.67 29.47
CA SER A 596 17.36 -27.50 29.34
C SER A 596 16.61 -27.10 28.07
N SER A 597 16.12 -28.07 27.33
CA SER A 597 15.37 -27.81 26.11
C SER A 597 13.88 -27.65 26.40
N PRO A 598 13.25 -26.54 26.04
CA PRO A 598 11.80 -26.53 25.95
C PRO A 598 11.40 -27.43 24.78
N ASP A 599 10.37 -28.21 24.95
CA ASP A 599 9.69 -28.87 23.84
C ASP A 599 8.84 -27.84 23.09
N PHE A 600 9.42 -27.12 22.15
CA PHE A 600 8.68 -26.19 21.29
C PHE A 600 7.75 -26.92 20.32
N GLY A 601 7.62 -28.25 20.40
CA GLY A 601 6.79 -29.07 19.54
C GLY A 601 7.21 -29.07 18.07
N LEU A 602 8.41 -28.57 17.76
CA LEU A 602 8.92 -28.42 16.39
C LEU A 602 10.01 -29.46 16.07
N ASP A 603 10.77 -29.87 17.09
CA ASP A 603 11.86 -30.82 16.94
C ASP A 603 11.85 -31.74 18.17
N PRO A 604 11.66 -33.03 18.00
CA PRO A 604 11.63 -34.00 19.12
C PRO A 604 12.96 -34.11 19.88
N ASP A 605 14.08 -33.70 19.27
CA ASP A 605 15.38 -33.62 19.93
C ASP A 605 16.17 -32.39 19.41
N PRO A 606 15.87 -31.19 19.91
CA PRO A 606 16.47 -29.97 19.41
C PRO A 606 17.96 -29.79 19.70
N GLY A 607 18.59 -30.76 20.34
CA GLY A 607 20.00 -30.73 20.72
C GLY A 607 20.34 -29.60 21.71
N ARG A 608 21.58 -29.58 22.25
CA ARG A 608 22.03 -28.54 23.18
C ARG A 608 22.37 -27.20 22.50
N PHE A 609 22.80 -27.23 21.27
CA PHE A 609 23.10 -26.03 20.51
C PHE A 609 22.03 -25.78 19.44
N SER A 610 21.65 -24.53 19.28
CA SER A 610 20.92 -24.11 18.08
C SER A 610 21.86 -24.10 16.86
N ASN A 611 21.30 -23.89 15.69
CA ASN A 611 22.09 -23.48 14.53
C ASN A 611 22.85 -22.18 14.83
N LEU A 612 24.07 -22.07 14.28
CA LEU A 612 24.81 -20.83 14.25
C LEU A 612 24.11 -19.90 13.28
N VAL A 613 23.55 -18.79 13.77
CA VAL A 613 22.85 -17.81 12.97
C VAL A 613 23.79 -16.68 12.58
N ASN A 614 23.84 -16.36 11.29
CA ASN A 614 24.58 -15.22 10.78
C ASN A 614 23.65 -14.29 10.02
N ARG A 615 23.72 -12.99 10.31
CA ARG A 615 23.01 -11.92 9.61
C ARG A 615 24.02 -10.90 9.12
N LEU A 616 24.27 -10.90 7.84
CA LEU A 616 25.19 -9.99 7.16
C LEU A 616 24.42 -8.95 6.35
N ARG A 617 24.78 -7.69 6.50
CA ARG A 617 24.41 -6.60 5.60
C ARG A 617 25.68 -5.88 5.15
N TRP A 618 25.86 -5.76 3.86
CA TRP A 618 27.03 -5.11 3.28
C TRP A 618 26.61 -4.10 2.20
N THR A 619 27.05 -2.85 2.35
CA THR A 619 26.76 -1.75 1.43
C THR A 619 28.08 -1.12 0.99
N PRO A 620 28.84 -1.81 0.10
CA PRO A 620 30.17 -1.33 -0.31
C PRO A 620 30.14 0.04 -0.95
N VAL A 621 29.15 0.28 -1.80
CA VAL A 621 28.91 1.57 -2.48
C VAL A 621 27.42 1.90 -2.40
N SER A 622 27.03 3.13 -2.66
CA SER A 622 25.65 3.59 -2.53
C SER A 622 24.66 2.83 -3.43
N TRP A 623 25.13 2.28 -4.52
CA TRP A 623 24.33 1.57 -5.51
C TRP A 623 24.35 0.03 -5.36
N VAL A 624 25.04 -0.52 -4.34
CA VAL A 624 25.08 -1.98 -4.04
C VAL A 624 24.66 -2.23 -2.60
N ASN A 625 23.68 -3.11 -2.43
CA ASN A 625 23.29 -3.66 -1.13
C ASN A 625 23.30 -5.19 -1.23
N PHE A 626 24.01 -5.84 -0.30
CA PHE A 626 24.11 -7.28 -0.21
C PHE A 626 23.69 -7.73 1.20
N THR A 627 22.78 -8.69 1.29
CA THR A 627 22.32 -9.28 2.55
C THR A 627 22.45 -10.79 2.51
N VAL A 628 22.85 -11.37 3.64
CA VAL A 628 22.87 -12.83 3.85
C VAL A 628 22.34 -13.13 5.23
N ASP A 629 21.29 -13.94 5.29
CA ASP A 629 20.82 -14.56 6.53
C ASP A 629 21.05 -16.07 6.41
N SER A 630 21.79 -16.66 7.33
CA SER A 630 22.10 -18.09 7.27
C SER A 630 22.01 -18.78 8.62
N GLN A 631 21.66 -20.06 8.58
CA GLN A 631 21.63 -20.96 9.72
C GLN A 631 22.48 -22.21 9.40
N LEU A 632 23.50 -22.43 10.19
CA LEU A 632 24.45 -23.54 10.06
C LEU A 632 24.38 -24.41 11.29
N PRO A 633 23.98 -25.67 11.18
CA PRO A 633 24.12 -26.62 12.28
C PRO A 633 25.58 -26.74 12.71
N ILE A 634 25.84 -26.76 14.02
CA ILE A 634 27.22 -26.79 14.54
C ILE A 634 27.84 -28.21 14.40
N PHE A 635 27.03 -29.25 14.52
CA PHE A 635 27.49 -30.64 14.52
C PHE A 635 27.07 -31.43 13.27
N ASP A 636 26.12 -30.92 12.50
CA ASP A 636 25.66 -31.55 11.26
C ASP A 636 26.30 -30.89 10.02
N LYS A 637 26.13 -31.54 8.87
CA LYS A 637 26.72 -31.04 7.62
C LYS A 637 25.74 -30.19 6.82
N GLY A 638 26.25 -29.06 6.35
CA GLY A 638 25.52 -28.17 5.42
C GLY A 638 24.69 -27.11 6.14
N PHE A 639 24.10 -26.22 5.37
CA PHE A 639 23.20 -25.19 5.85
C PHE A 639 21.77 -25.74 5.89
N THR A 640 21.01 -25.39 6.92
CA THR A 640 19.55 -25.62 6.95
C THR A 640 18.79 -24.47 6.31
N GLU A 641 19.35 -23.26 6.35
CA GLU A 641 18.75 -22.10 5.72
C GLU A 641 19.83 -21.10 5.27
N VAL A 642 19.74 -20.62 4.02
CA VAL A 642 20.54 -19.51 3.52
C VAL A 642 19.67 -18.62 2.64
N ASN A 643 19.46 -17.38 3.06
CA ASN A 643 18.79 -16.37 2.28
C ASN A 643 19.81 -15.31 1.86
N THR A 644 20.03 -15.16 0.57
CA THR A 644 20.92 -14.13 0.02
C THR A 644 20.16 -13.18 -0.87
N ARG A 645 20.51 -11.90 -0.84
CA ARG A 645 19.99 -10.91 -1.76
C ARG A 645 21.06 -9.89 -2.11
N ALA A 646 21.23 -9.64 -3.41
CA ALA A 646 22.04 -8.57 -3.96
C ALA A 646 21.16 -7.62 -4.76
N ASN A 647 21.19 -6.33 -4.43
CA ASN A 647 20.50 -5.29 -5.18
C ASN A 647 21.53 -4.31 -5.73
N PHE A 648 21.41 -4.02 -7.02
CA PHE A 648 22.26 -3.12 -7.77
C PHE A 648 21.40 -1.99 -8.34
N MET A 649 21.55 -0.78 -7.82
CA MET A 649 20.90 0.44 -8.30
C MET A 649 21.94 1.29 -9.04
N VAL A 650 22.44 0.77 -10.17
CA VAL A 650 23.57 1.39 -10.92
C VAL A 650 23.23 2.80 -11.36
N SER A 651 21.99 3.03 -11.72
CA SER A 651 21.41 4.33 -12.07
C SER A 651 19.88 4.26 -12.01
N ASP A 652 19.23 5.39 -12.26
CA ASP A 652 17.78 5.46 -12.52
C ASP A 652 17.35 4.62 -13.75
N LYS A 653 18.30 4.34 -14.66
CA LYS A 653 18.07 3.57 -15.89
C LYS A 653 18.29 2.06 -15.73
N VAL A 654 19.07 1.64 -14.73
CA VAL A 654 19.44 0.22 -14.55
C VAL A 654 19.37 -0.17 -13.09
N GLN A 655 18.45 -1.06 -12.79
CA GLN A 655 18.28 -1.67 -11.49
C GLN A 655 18.22 -3.19 -11.66
N LEU A 656 18.94 -3.93 -10.84
CA LEU A 656 18.97 -5.39 -10.85
C LEU A 656 18.91 -5.92 -9.43
N GLY A 657 18.09 -6.93 -9.19
CA GLY A 657 18.00 -7.69 -7.95
C GLY A 657 18.20 -9.17 -8.21
N VAL A 658 19.05 -9.80 -7.42
CA VAL A 658 19.26 -11.26 -7.44
C VAL A 658 19.10 -11.77 -6.03
N GLY A 659 18.24 -12.75 -5.84
CA GLY A 659 18.01 -13.41 -4.56
C GLY A 659 18.18 -14.92 -4.69
N HIS A 660 18.54 -15.57 -3.59
CA HIS A 660 18.54 -17.02 -3.46
C HIS A 660 18.06 -17.40 -2.07
N ARG A 661 17.02 -18.21 -2.00
CA ARG A 661 16.53 -18.83 -0.77
C ARG A 661 16.81 -20.31 -0.83
N TYR A 662 17.62 -20.78 0.11
CA TYR A 662 17.90 -22.19 0.29
C TYR A 662 17.34 -22.64 1.64
N ILE A 663 16.55 -23.72 1.63
CA ILE A 663 16.01 -24.39 2.80
C ILE A 663 16.22 -25.87 2.61
N ASN A 664 16.79 -26.52 3.60
CA ASN A 664 17.04 -27.96 3.58
C ASN A 664 16.87 -28.55 4.98
N ASP A 665 16.24 -29.71 5.06
CA ASP A 665 16.01 -30.44 6.31
C ASP A 665 15.36 -29.56 7.40
N ASN A 666 14.31 -28.82 6.99
CA ASN A 666 13.60 -27.89 7.85
C ASN A 666 12.30 -28.50 8.33
N VAL A 667 12.07 -28.47 9.65
CA VAL A 667 10.86 -29.07 10.29
C VAL A 667 9.55 -28.35 9.92
N ILE A 668 9.62 -27.15 9.35
CA ILE A 668 8.45 -26.33 9.03
C ILE A 668 8.16 -26.30 7.53
N PHE A 669 9.20 -26.13 6.72
CA PHE A 669 9.11 -25.92 5.28
C PHE A 669 9.70 -27.09 4.52
N GLN A 670 9.12 -27.39 3.37
CA GLN A 670 9.73 -28.33 2.44
C GLN A 670 11.04 -27.77 1.92
N ASP A 671 11.95 -28.66 1.62
CA ASP A 671 13.22 -28.34 1.01
C ASP A 671 13.03 -27.54 -0.28
N SER A 672 13.78 -26.46 -0.43
CA SER A 672 13.66 -25.54 -1.56
C SER A 672 14.99 -24.87 -1.86
N SER A 673 15.26 -24.62 -3.12
CA SER A 673 16.40 -23.81 -3.58
C SER A 673 15.91 -22.84 -4.64
N LEU A 674 15.26 -21.76 -4.19
CA LEU A 674 14.59 -20.79 -5.07
C LEU A 674 15.53 -19.62 -5.40
N VAL A 675 15.78 -19.41 -6.67
CA VAL A 675 16.47 -18.22 -7.19
C VAL A 675 15.45 -17.23 -7.70
N ASP A 676 15.53 -15.97 -7.26
CA ASP A 676 14.78 -14.86 -7.81
C ASP A 676 15.71 -13.87 -8.52
N VAL A 677 15.36 -13.50 -9.73
CA VAL A 677 16.06 -12.49 -10.52
C VAL A 677 15.04 -11.48 -11.01
N GLY A 678 15.31 -10.22 -10.82
CA GLY A 678 14.46 -9.17 -11.32
C GLY A 678 15.25 -7.92 -11.67
N GLY A 679 14.78 -7.19 -12.66
CA GLY A 679 15.46 -5.98 -13.10
C GLY A 679 14.55 -5.01 -13.83
N TYR A 680 15.05 -3.77 -13.89
CA TYR A 680 14.49 -2.71 -14.70
C TYR A 680 15.61 -2.11 -15.56
N PHE A 681 15.33 -1.95 -16.84
CA PHE A 681 16.24 -1.36 -17.83
C PHE A 681 15.50 -0.28 -18.61
N ARG A 682 15.95 0.93 -18.54
CA ARG A 682 15.56 1.99 -19.46
C ARG A 682 16.45 1.91 -20.71
N ILE A 683 15.92 1.30 -21.78
CA ILE A 683 16.66 1.04 -23.01
C ILE A 683 17.02 2.35 -23.70
N ASN A 684 16.09 3.30 -23.72
CA ASN A 684 16.29 4.68 -24.18
C ASN A 684 15.23 5.58 -23.51
N ASP A 685 15.12 6.84 -23.94
CA ASP A 685 14.17 7.79 -23.32
C ASP A 685 12.70 7.36 -23.50
N ASN A 686 12.40 6.55 -24.48
CA ASN A 686 11.05 6.11 -24.80
C ASN A 686 10.75 4.65 -24.45
N TRP A 687 11.73 3.82 -24.13
CA TRP A 687 11.52 2.42 -23.87
C TRP A 687 12.14 1.97 -22.56
N GLY A 688 11.34 1.28 -21.77
CA GLY A 688 11.75 0.56 -20.58
C GLY A 688 11.33 -0.89 -20.64
N PHE A 689 12.08 -1.73 -19.94
CA PHE A 689 11.80 -3.14 -19.78
C PHE A 689 12.00 -3.53 -18.32
N SER A 690 11.01 -4.21 -17.74
CA SER A 690 11.14 -4.85 -16.44
C SER A 690 10.88 -6.34 -16.55
N PHE A 691 11.57 -7.12 -15.74
CA PHE A 691 11.34 -8.55 -15.64
C PHE A 691 11.51 -9.03 -14.21
N ARG A 692 10.87 -10.14 -13.91
CA ARG A 692 11.06 -10.86 -12.65
C ARG A 692 10.79 -12.34 -12.89
N GLU A 693 11.72 -13.18 -12.41
CA GLU A 693 11.67 -14.64 -12.53
C GLU A 693 11.95 -15.29 -11.19
N PHE A 694 11.24 -16.36 -10.92
CA PHE A 694 11.46 -17.25 -9.78
C PHE A 694 11.70 -18.65 -10.32
N TYR A 695 12.88 -19.20 -10.04
CA TYR A 695 13.29 -20.51 -10.49
C TYR A 695 13.61 -21.43 -9.30
N GLU A 696 12.84 -22.51 -9.17
CA GLU A 696 13.14 -23.55 -8.19
C GLU A 696 14.18 -24.51 -8.77
N VAL A 697 15.40 -24.44 -8.23
CA VAL A 697 16.56 -25.18 -8.73
C VAL A 697 16.43 -26.67 -8.46
N ARG A 698 15.90 -27.03 -7.28
CA ARG A 698 15.79 -28.43 -6.85
C ARG A 698 14.87 -29.24 -7.73
N ASP A 699 13.73 -28.68 -8.06
CA ASP A 699 12.70 -29.31 -8.89
C ASP A 699 12.80 -28.92 -10.37
N SER A 700 13.78 -28.09 -10.72
CA SER A 700 14.09 -27.64 -12.09
C SER A 700 12.90 -27.04 -12.84
N PHE A 701 12.14 -26.12 -12.21
CA PHE A 701 11.03 -25.46 -12.85
C PHE A 701 10.97 -23.94 -12.56
N LEU A 702 10.38 -23.21 -13.49
CA LEU A 702 10.07 -21.80 -13.34
C LEU A 702 8.74 -21.65 -12.60
N GLU A 703 8.81 -21.13 -11.35
CA GLU A 703 7.63 -20.93 -10.50
C GLU A 703 6.80 -19.74 -10.97
N SER A 704 7.45 -18.65 -11.34
CA SER A 704 6.80 -17.46 -11.85
C SER A 704 7.70 -16.66 -12.78
N GLN A 705 7.10 -16.08 -13.81
CA GLN A 705 7.74 -15.21 -14.76
C GLN A 705 6.87 -13.99 -14.99
N ARG A 706 7.49 -12.82 -14.99
CA ARG A 706 6.83 -11.56 -15.34
C ARG A 706 7.75 -10.74 -16.22
N TYR A 707 7.22 -10.28 -17.34
CA TYR A 707 7.92 -9.40 -18.29
C TYR A 707 7.03 -8.22 -18.63
N GLU A 708 7.57 -7.02 -18.58
CA GLU A 708 6.83 -5.81 -18.90
C GLU A 708 7.68 -4.90 -19.80
N PHE A 709 7.11 -4.50 -20.91
CA PHE A 709 7.67 -3.50 -21.81
C PHE A 709 6.89 -2.20 -21.64
N HIS A 710 7.59 -1.14 -21.35
CA HIS A 710 7.03 0.20 -21.19
C HIS A 710 7.47 1.07 -22.35
N ARG A 711 6.54 1.68 -23.02
CA ARG A 711 6.82 2.67 -24.04
C ARG A 711 6.31 4.03 -23.58
N ASP A 712 7.26 4.94 -23.42
CA ASP A 712 7.01 6.33 -23.17
C ASP A 712 6.65 7.02 -24.49
N LEU A 713 5.40 7.39 -24.66
CA LEU A 713 4.89 8.23 -25.72
C LEU A 713 4.83 9.67 -25.20
N SER A 714 4.64 10.67 -26.08
CA SER A 714 4.74 12.07 -25.65
C SER A 714 3.84 12.41 -24.45
N SER A 715 2.60 11.98 -24.47
CA SER A 715 1.60 12.30 -23.43
C SER A 715 1.23 11.12 -22.54
N TRP A 716 1.64 9.90 -22.84
CA TRP A 716 1.23 8.71 -22.11
C TRP A 716 2.27 7.59 -22.16
N ILE A 717 2.15 6.67 -21.23
CA ILE A 717 2.96 5.46 -21.16
C ILE A 717 2.07 4.28 -21.55
N ALA A 718 2.49 3.54 -22.59
CA ALA A 718 1.93 2.25 -22.92
C ALA A 718 2.79 1.14 -22.29
N SER A 719 2.17 0.18 -21.63
CA SER A 719 2.88 -1.00 -21.13
C SER A 719 2.21 -2.26 -21.63
N PHE A 720 3.03 -3.19 -22.07
CA PHE A 720 2.62 -4.53 -22.44
C PHE A 720 3.32 -5.52 -21.53
N GLY A 721 2.56 -6.42 -20.96
CA GLY A 721 3.13 -7.37 -20.05
C GLY A 721 2.61 -8.79 -20.22
N PHE A 722 3.44 -9.72 -19.77
CA PHE A 722 3.17 -11.13 -19.72
C PHE A 722 3.49 -11.68 -18.33
N VAL A 723 2.58 -12.47 -17.77
CA VAL A 723 2.76 -13.18 -16.50
C VAL A 723 2.47 -14.66 -16.73
N ASN A 724 3.35 -15.49 -16.24
CA ASN A 724 3.14 -16.92 -16.13
C ASN A 724 3.45 -17.37 -14.70
N SER A 725 2.55 -18.10 -14.07
CA SER A 725 2.73 -18.68 -12.73
C SER A 725 2.44 -20.17 -12.79
N ASN A 726 3.42 -20.96 -12.37
CA ASN A 726 3.33 -22.41 -12.31
C ASN A 726 3.27 -22.82 -10.82
N ASN A 727 2.09 -23.15 -10.35
CA ASN A 727 1.86 -23.44 -8.92
C ASN A 727 1.83 -24.94 -8.67
N ARG A 728 3.00 -25.59 -8.63
CA ARG A 728 3.15 -27.04 -8.38
C ARG A 728 3.03 -27.44 -6.91
N SER A 729 3.02 -26.51 -5.96
CA SER A 729 3.06 -26.80 -4.53
C SER A 729 1.79 -27.42 -3.93
N GLY A 730 0.88 -27.90 -4.74
CA GLY A 730 -0.28 -28.63 -4.27
C GLY A 730 -0.79 -29.58 -5.35
N ARG A 731 -1.33 -30.72 -4.98
CA ARG A 731 -1.88 -31.80 -5.84
C ARG A 731 -2.92 -31.37 -6.90
N SER A 732 -3.08 -30.08 -7.15
CA SER A 732 -3.82 -29.49 -8.27
C SER A 732 -3.18 -28.15 -8.61
N GLY A 733 -1.98 -28.21 -9.20
CA GLY A 733 -1.34 -27.05 -9.81
C GLY A 733 -2.21 -26.56 -10.97
N THR A 734 -2.70 -25.33 -10.89
CA THR A 734 -3.24 -24.62 -12.05
C THR A 734 -2.15 -23.68 -12.51
N ASP A 735 -1.53 -24.03 -13.64
CA ASP A 735 -0.69 -23.09 -14.35
C ASP A 735 -1.58 -21.92 -14.78
N SER A 736 -1.21 -20.71 -14.44
CA SER A 736 -1.92 -19.51 -14.86
C SER A 736 -1.02 -18.62 -15.69
N TYR A 737 -1.53 -18.15 -16.80
CA TYR A 737 -0.85 -17.14 -17.60
C TYR A 737 -1.80 -16.00 -17.93
N GLY A 738 -1.23 -14.83 -18.12
CA GLY A 738 -1.99 -13.63 -18.45
C GLY A 738 -1.20 -12.68 -19.32
N VAL A 739 -1.93 -11.94 -20.12
CA VAL A 739 -1.42 -10.83 -20.91
C VAL A 739 -2.21 -9.59 -20.54
N LEU A 740 -1.51 -8.52 -20.41
CA LEU A 740 -2.09 -7.25 -20.01
C LEU A 740 -1.54 -6.12 -20.86
N LEU A 741 -2.41 -5.22 -21.27
CA LEU A 741 -2.07 -4.02 -22.01
C LEU A 741 -2.51 -2.80 -21.20
N THR A 742 -1.61 -1.84 -21.00
CA THR A 742 -1.84 -0.68 -20.16
C THR A 742 -1.51 0.63 -20.82
N PHE A 743 -2.32 1.65 -20.48
CA PHE A 743 -2.12 3.01 -20.93
C PHE A 743 -2.28 3.97 -19.75
N THR A 744 -1.25 4.74 -19.44
CA THR A 744 -1.28 5.72 -18.36
C THR A 744 -0.93 7.10 -18.90
N LEU A 745 -1.77 8.10 -18.66
CA LEU A 745 -1.48 9.48 -19.01
C LEU A 745 -0.42 10.04 -18.05
N LYS A 746 0.70 10.54 -18.59
CA LYS A 746 1.84 11.04 -17.79
C LYS A 746 1.47 12.16 -16.83
N ASP A 747 0.71 13.11 -17.35
CA ASP A 747 0.34 14.33 -16.63
C ASP A 747 -0.89 14.13 -15.75
N LEU A 748 -1.51 12.95 -15.84
CA LEU A 748 -2.69 12.52 -15.10
C LEU A 748 -2.52 11.09 -14.61
N PRO A 749 -1.54 10.80 -13.76
CA PRO A 749 -1.24 9.43 -13.32
C PRO A 749 -2.42 8.77 -12.59
N ASP A 750 -3.38 9.54 -12.08
CA ASP A 750 -4.62 9.05 -11.47
C ASP A 750 -5.74 8.78 -12.49
N VAL A 751 -5.59 9.23 -13.74
CA VAL A 751 -6.46 8.91 -14.92
C VAL A 751 -5.77 7.85 -15.78
N GLY A 752 -5.01 6.96 -15.17
CA GLY A 752 -4.48 5.79 -15.85
C GLY A 752 -5.53 4.70 -15.91
N ILE A 753 -5.47 3.87 -16.93
CA ILE A 753 -5.98 2.52 -16.84
C ILE A 753 -4.96 1.80 -15.94
N PRO A 754 -5.21 1.63 -14.63
CA PRO A 754 -4.20 1.10 -13.73
C PRO A 754 -3.95 -0.35 -14.11
N LEU A 755 -2.74 -0.66 -14.28
CA LEU A 755 -2.34 -1.98 -14.63
C LEU A 755 -1.31 -2.44 -13.62
N ASN A 756 -1.84 -2.92 -12.57
CA ASN A 756 -1.14 -3.91 -11.82
C ASN A 756 -1.27 -5.25 -12.57
N PHE A 757 -0.14 -5.83 -12.91
CA PHE A 757 -0.05 -7.14 -13.51
C PHE A 757 -0.44 -8.30 -12.61
N ASP A 758 -0.77 -8.01 -11.40
CA ASP A 758 -1.49 -8.91 -10.54
C ASP A 758 -2.95 -8.82 -10.95
N PRO A 759 -3.50 -9.79 -11.70
CA PRO A 759 -4.92 -9.80 -12.02
C PRO A 759 -5.76 -9.75 -10.73
N SER A 760 -5.20 -10.12 -9.59
CA SER A 760 -5.80 -10.04 -8.28
C SER A 760 -5.69 -8.66 -7.62
N SER A 761 -4.73 -7.81 -8.03
CA SER A 761 -4.51 -6.49 -7.43
C SER A 761 -5.40 -5.39 -7.99
N THR A 762 -6.28 -5.69 -8.96
CA THR A 762 -7.30 -4.74 -9.43
C THR A 762 -8.32 -4.34 -8.35
N GLY A 763 -8.15 -4.87 -7.12
CA GLY A 763 -8.97 -4.60 -5.95
C GLY A 763 -8.49 -3.53 -4.98
N GLY A 764 -7.31 -3.00 -5.13
CA GLY A 764 -6.81 -2.03 -4.16
C GLY A 764 -5.68 -1.20 -4.71
N SER A 765 -5.92 0.06 -4.98
CA SER A 765 -4.89 1.08 -4.90
C SER A 765 -4.40 1.10 -3.45
N SER A 766 -3.46 0.22 -3.09
CA SER A 766 -2.71 0.43 -1.87
C SER A 766 -1.83 1.64 -2.10
N LYS A 767 -2.28 2.80 -1.70
CA LYS A 767 -1.38 3.89 -1.38
C LYS A 767 -0.52 3.39 -0.24
N ASN A 768 0.62 2.77 -0.58
CA ASN A 768 1.67 2.56 0.38
C ASN A 768 2.12 3.93 0.90
N ARG A 769 1.89 4.15 2.16
CA ARG A 769 2.69 5.01 3.02
C ARG A 769 3.42 4.15 4.02
#